data_cc81e2f053bfbf376114cfea88f24121
#
_entry.id   cc81e2f053bfbf376114cfea88f24121
#
_cell.length_a   1.000
_cell.length_b   1.000
_cell.length_c   1.000
_cell.angle_alpha   90.00
_cell.angle_beta   90.00
_cell.angle_gamma   90.00
#
_symmetry.space_group_name_H-M   'P 1'
#
loop_
_entity.id
_entity.type
_entity.pdbx_description
1 polymer ?
#
loop_
_entity_poly.entity_id
_entity_poly.type
_entity_poly.pdbx_seq_one_letter_code
_entity_poly.pdbx_strand_id
1 'polypeptide(L)'
;MNGKFKEKLKARKKRDRKAKGAFEAKRKIARIFERSFFVNKVPVLMKHLLRMSIRDYGIALITMGFVMLILYPIQGFIDFLTVPFSTLIMGIVICVSALPLLFSKKSLAACVLESRPVEAVLFGWLGLKKDSFRAAKEQATHTYPNIFFFLGLFMGILSHVIGPDNIILITVIAALAYMILSSPESGIITLLFLLPFLSISHLILITIYIDICYVVKYLIGKRTFKFELFDVFILAILVLLVYGYAISANISDSHIPTLINAALVLCYFAVSNLIRSKDHYKRCINALTTSVAITCVVGVLQFVFGKLNITWHGIEAFSNIKERITSSFYDPDVFAIYICVSIPFILLSIFSGSKISHRIFGLVTLSLAFTCIIMAQSRGALVAAAAELLLFLIIYNRNFIYLALFVGSVIPILYYSLPYNMLSAILSFGGSATGAPSASELKGFALDIFSSRPYGMGIGDTNLSVALQNINVNADASDLGNLYLQMLSSFGIFGVIVTVALALMFLIISLSFIAKAKNKYRRINGSAGFIAFIGILVAGIFCYSLKSSELVFITFVAIGFTMAYYKIERELDKPEKIYVDITTASVDIQIPAELIKNTTPKRKYVRAPLKRKKAQPQKSPLEDLMNSNEFIRVINDSAEVTEYDEQD
;
A
#
# COMPACT_ATOMS: atom_id res chain seq x y z
N MET A 1 30.29 -6.63 -46.50
CA MET A 1 29.63 -7.28 -45.37
C MET A 1 30.38 -7.18 -44.03
N ASN A 2 31.68 -6.98 -44.00
CA ASN A 2 32.52 -6.99 -42.77
C ASN A 2 32.45 -5.72 -41.87
N GLY A 3 32.06 -4.57 -42.40
CA GLY A 3 32.04 -3.30 -41.62
C GLY A 3 30.94 -3.27 -40.55
N LYS A 4 29.69 -3.56 -40.93
CA LYS A 4 28.53 -3.60 -40.02
C LYS A 4 28.64 -4.66 -38.91
N PHE A 5 29.34 -5.76 -39.18
CA PHE A 5 29.57 -6.79 -38.17
C PHE A 5 30.61 -6.34 -37.12
N LYS A 6 31.68 -5.65 -37.53
CA LYS A 6 32.68 -5.06 -36.63
C LYS A 6 32.06 -3.96 -35.74
N GLU A 7 31.16 -3.14 -36.27
CA GLU A 7 30.46 -2.12 -35.49
C GLU A 7 29.52 -2.76 -34.45
N LYS A 8 28.74 -3.76 -34.83
CA LYS A 8 27.88 -4.50 -33.88
C LYS A 8 28.72 -5.18 -32.78
N LEU A 9 29.88 -5.70 -33.09
CA LEU A 9 30.79 -6.32 -32.11
C LEU A 9 31.40 -5.26 -31.15
N LYS A 10 31.80 -4.08 -31.68
CA LYS A 10 32.24 -2.93 -30.85
C LYS A 10 31.14 -2.42 -29.94
N ALA A 11 29.90 -2.28 -30.43
CA ALA A 11 28.76 -1.86 -29.64
C ALA A 11 28.41 -2.87 -28.54
N ARG A 12 28.53 -4.18 -28.83
CA ARG A 12 28.31 -5.24 -27.84
C ARG A 12 29.40 -5.23 -26.76
N LYS A 13 30.69 -5.10 -27.12
CA LYS A 13 31.79 -4.95 -26.14
C LYS A 13 31.65 -3.69 -25.28
N LYS A 14 31.16 -2.58 -25.85
CA LYS A 14 30.92 -1.34 -25.11
C LYS A 14 29.74 -1.50 -24.13
N ARG A 15 28.67 -2.21 -24.52
CA ARG A 15 27.56 -2.58 -23.63
C ARG A 15 28.02 -3.49 -22.49
N ASP A 16 28.80 -4.51 -22.78
CA ASP A 16 29.31 -5.45 -21.77
C ASP A 16 30.26 -4.77 -20.77
N ARG A 17 31.10 -3.83 -21.23
CA ARG A 17 31.94 -3.01 -20.33
C ARG A 17 31.10 -2.07 -19.43
N LYS A 18 30.07 -1.40 -20.00
CA LYS A 18 29.15 -0.59 -19.19
C LYS A 18 28.36 -1.43 -18.18
N ALA A 19 27.91 -2.62 -18.57
CA ALA A 19 27.22 -3.55 -17.69
C ALA A 19 28.13 -4.04 -16.55
N LYS A 20 29.40 -4.37 -16.83
CA LYS A 20 30.40 -4.73 -15.81
C LYS A 20 30.69 -3.56 -14.86
N GLY A 21 30.89 -2.34 -15.37
CA GLY A 21 31.12 -1.16 -14.54
C GLY A 21 29.93 -0.82 -13.64
N ALA A 22 28.71 -0.93 -14.16
CA ALA A 22 27.48 -0.74 -13.36
C ALA A 22 27.34 -1.84 -12.30
N PHE A 23 27.68 -3.10 -12.62
CA PHE A 23 27.67 -4.20 -11.66
C PHE A 23 28.70 -4.01 -10.54
N GLU A 24 29.91 -3.57 -10.87
CA GLU A 24 30.96 -3.28 -9.88
C GLU A 24 30.61 -2.09 -8.99
N ALA A 25 30.04 -1.01 -9.56
CA ALA A 25 29.53 0.13 -8.79
C ALA A 25 28.42 -0.30 -7.82
N LYS A 26 27.46 -1.10 -8.30
CA LYS A 26 26.40 -1.66 -7.47
C LYS A 26 26.95 -2.53 -6.34
N ARG A 27 27.96 -3.35 -6.62
CA ARG A 27 28.64 -4.18 -5.62
C ARG A 27 29.42 -3.37 -4.58
N LYS A 28 30.05 -2.24 -4.97
CA LYS A 28 30.69 -1.32 -4.02
C LYS A 28 29.67 -0.67 -3.10
N ILE A 29 28.57 -0.15 -3.65
CA ILE A 29 27.48 0.44 -2.89
C ILE A 29 26.86 -0.58 -1.95
N ALA A 30 26.57 -1.79 -2.44
CA ALA A 30 26.05 -2.87 -1.61
C ALA A 30 26.95 -3.16 -0.39
N ARG A 31 28.28 -3.24 -0.56
CA ARG A 31 29.22 -3.45 0.54
C ARG A 31 29.21 -2.33 1.58
N ILE A 32 29.01 -1.07 1.16
CA ILE A 32 28.90 0.07 2.09
C ILE A 32 27.65 -0.09 2.95
N PHE A 33 26.50 -0.41 2.35
CA PHE A 33 25.25 -0.61 3.08
C PHE A 33 25.27 -1.88 3.94
N GLU A 34 25.87 -2.97 3.48
CA GLU A 34 26.06 -4.20 4.28
C GLU A 34 26.92 -3.97 5.51
N ARG A 35 27.89 -3.04 5.47
CA ARG A 35 28.71 -2.65 6.64
C ARG A 35 28.00 -1.64 7.55
N SER A 36 26.87 -1.07 7.14
CA SER A 36 26.16 -0.10 7.97
C SER A 36 25.61 -0.76 9.24
N PHE A 37 25.60 0.02 10.33
CA PHE A 37 25.06 -0.42 11.62
C PHE A 37 23.63 -0.96 11.50
N PHE A 38 22.76 -0.27 10.75
CA PHE A 38 21.36 -0.63 10.62
C PHE A 38 21.14 -1.97 9.89
N VAL A 39 21.92 -2.25 8.86
CA VAL A 39 21.76 -3.47 8.06
C VAL A 39 22.40 -4.69 8.72
N ASN A 40 23.49 -4.50 9.46
CA ASN A 40 24.25 -5.60 10.07
C ASN A 40 23.91 -5.81 11.54
N LYS A 41 23.95 -4.74 12.36
CA LYS A 41 23.82 -4.86 13.84
C LYS A 41 22.36 -5.00 14.29
N VAL A 42 21.41 -4.28 13.67
CA VAL A 42 20.00 -4.31 14.07
C VAL A 42 19.38 -5.72 13.91
N PRO A 43 19.56 -6.46 12.82
CA PRO A 43 19.06 -7.84 12.72
C PRO A 43 19.67 -8.78 13.74
N VAL A 44 20.96 -8.62 14.09
CA VAL A 44 21.63 -9.41 15.14
C VAL A 44 21.01 -9.10 16.49
N LEU A 45 20.83 -7.82 16.83
CA LEU A 45 20.17 -7.39 18.06
C LEU A 45 18.76 -7.99 18.17
N MET A 46 17.97 -7.94 17.10
CA MET A 46 16.62 -8.51 17.11
C MET A 46 16.61 -10.02 17.24
N LYS A 47 17.58 -10.73 16.66
CA LYS A 47 17.72 -12.17 16.91
C LYS A 47 18.03 -12.46 18.38
N HIS A 48 18.85 -11.66 19.01
CA HIS A 48 19.11 -11.77 20.47
C HIS A 48 17.83 -11.50 21.27
N LEU A 49 17.11 -10.41 20.99
CA LEU A 49 15.86 -10.09 21.67
C LEU A 49 14.84 -11.23 21.52
N LEU A 50 14.68 -11.82 20.33
CA LEU A 50 13.76 -12.94 20.10
C LEU A 50 14.12 -14.19 20.93
N ARG A 51 15.39 -14.38 21.30
CA ARG A 51 15.86 -15.49 22.14
C ARG A 51 15.75 -15.23 23.65
N MET A 52 15.54 -13.98 24.06
CA MET A 52 15.39 -13.64 25.48
C MET A 52 14.16 -14.29 26.07
N SER A 53 14.25 -14.64 27.36
CA SER A 53 13.13 -15.20 28.11
C SER A 53 12.00 -14.17 28.26
N ILE A 54 10.76 -14.61 28.12
CA ILE A 54 9.59 -13.77 28.42
C ILE A 54 9.60 -13.28 29.85
N ARG A 55 10.15 -14.07 30.78
CA ARG A 55 10.36 -13.66 32.18
C ARG A 55 11.16 -12.37 32.29
N ASP A 56 12.22 -12.20 31.47
CA ASP A 56 13.06 -11.01 31.52
C ASP A 56 12.26 -9.77 31.08
N TYR A 57 11.43 -9.89 30.03
CA TYR A 57 10.48 -8.84 29.62
C TYR A 57 9.46 -8.53 30.73
N GLY A 58 8.96 -9.57 31.42
CA GLY A 58 8.10 -9.41 32.59
C GLY A 58 8.77 -8.63 33.72
N ILE A 59 10.07 -8.89 34.01
CA ILE A 59 10.85 -8.15 35.00
C ILE A 59 10.96 -6.68 34.60
N ALA A 60 11.28 -6.38 33.33
CA ALA A 60 11.36 -5.00 32.85
C ALA A 60 10.03 -4.24 32.98
N LEU A 61 8.92 -4.88 32.60
CA LEU A 61 7.59 -4.26 32.67
C LEU A 61 7.15 -4.04 34.13
N ILE A 62 7.39 -5.01 35.03
CA ILE A 62 7.04 -4.86 36.45
C ILE A 62 7.89 -3.77 37.12
N THR A 63 9.21 -3.74 36.87
CA THR A 63 10.06 -2.66 37.38
C THR A 63 9.63 -1.31 36.83
N MET A 64 9.31 -1.20 35.55
CA MET A 64 8.79 0.02 34.96
C MET A 64 7.50 0.48 35.65
N GLY A 65 6.49 -0.40 35.75
CA GLY A 65 5.23 -0.09 36.41
C GLY A 65 5.39 0.27 37.88
N PHE A 66 6.26 -0.44 38.60
CA PHE A 66 6.56 -0.18 40.02
C PHE A 66 7.23 1.19 40.22
N VAL A 67 8.16 1.57 39.36
CA VAL A 67 8.77 2.91 39.35
C VAL A 67 7.74 3.99 39.08
N MET A 68 6.81 3.76 38.12
CA MET A 68 5.72 4.69 37.87
C MET A 68 4.83 4.88 39.10
N LEU A 69 4.53 3.81 39.82
CA LEU A 69 3.72 3.85 41.04
C LEU A 69 4.41 4.58 42.20
N ILE A 70 5.74 4.39 42.38
CA ILE A 70 6.52 5.03 43.41
C ILE A 70 6.72 6.52 43.14
N LEU A 71 7.05 6.87 41.91
CA LEU A 71 7.32 8.26 41.54
C LEU A 71 6.05 9.13 41.49
N TYR A 72 4.87 8.54 41.31
CA TYR A 72 3.62 9.27 41.25
C TYR A 72 3.32 10.10 42.53
N PRO A 73 3.41 9.55 43.76
CA PRO A 73 3.21 10.36 44.97
C PRO A 73 4.36 11.34 45.24
N ILE A 74 5.56 11.09 44.71
CA ILE A 74 6.73 11.96 44.92
C ILE A 74 6.64 13.24 44.07
N GLN A 75 5.86 13.25 43.00
CA GLN A 75 5.68 14.44 42.13
C GLN A 75 5.18 15.68 42.90
N GLY A 76 4.39 15.50 43.95
CA GLY A 76 3.93 16.61 44.81
C GLY A 76 5.04 17.34 45.56
N PHE A 77 6.28 16.79 45.60
CA PHE A 77 7.45 17.39 46.20
C PHE A 77 8.43 17.99 45.18
N ILE A 78 8.15 17.85 43.89
CA ILE A 78 9.04 18.27 42.80
C ILE A 78 8.23 19.12 41.80
N ASP A 79 8.37 20.43 41.88
CA ASP A 79 7.54 21.43 41.17
C ASP A 79 7.52 21.31 39.62
N PHE A 80 8.53 20.69 39.01
CA PHE A 80 8.56 20.53 37.55
C PHE A 80 8.04 19.18 37.04
N LEU A 81 7.58 18.29 37.93
CA LEU A 81 7.08 16.96 37.61
C LEU A 81 5.54 16.91 37.78
N THR A 82 4.79 17.45 36.87
CA THR A 82 3.33 17.28 36.84
C THR A 82 2.94 16.07 36.01
N VAL A 83 2.53 14.99 36.64
CA VAL A 83 2.18 13.74 35.98
C VAL A 83 0.67 13.50 36.10
N PRO A 84 -0.06 13.25 34.99
CA PRO A 84 -1.50 13.05 35.02
C PRO A 84 -1.87 11.75 35.75
N PHE A 85 -3.07 11.71 36.36
CA PHE A 85 -3.60 10.53 37.07
C PHE A 85 -3.63 9.25 36.22
N SER A 86 -3.72 9.39 34.89
CA SER A 86 -3.62 8.29 33.94
C SER A 86 -2.32 7.47 34.07
N THR A 87 -1.22 8.11 34.50
CA THR A 87 0.07 7.43 34.70
C THR A 87 0.00 6.41 35.82
N LEU A 88 -0.70 6.72 36.92
CA LEU A 88 -0.89 5.79 38.03
C LEU A 88 -1.72 4.57 37.57
N ILE A 89 -2.83 4.81 36.88
CA ILE A 89 -3.66 3.73 36.33
C ILE A 89 -2.83 2.85 35.39
N MET A 90 -2.03 3.46 34.53
CA MET A 90 -1.19 2.77 33.56
C MET A 90 -0.09 1.95 34.27
N GLY A 91 0.52 2.47 35.33
CA GLY A 91 1.45 1.73 36.17
C GLY A 91 0.84 0.45 36.78
N ILE A 92 -0.38 0.54 37.29
CA ILE A 92 -1.14 -0.61 37.82
C ILE A 92 -1.41 -1.62 36.70
N VAL A 93 -1.92 -1.17 35.55
CA VAL A 93 -2.25 -2.04 34.41
C VAL A 93 -1.01 -2.76 33.90
N ILE A 94 0.13 -2.06 33.78
CA ILE A 94 1.40 -2.66 33.36
C ILE A 94 1.86 -3.72 34.37
N CYS A 95 1.85 -3.42 35.68
CA CYS A 95 2.21 -4.40 36.70
C CYS A 95 1.34 -5.65 36.65
N VAL A 96 0.02 -5.49 36.60
CA VAL A 96 -0.94 -6.61 36.57
C VAL A 96 -0.77 -7.45 35.30
N SER A 97 -0.64 -6.81 34.14
CA SER A 97 -0.45 -7.51 32.86
C SER A 97 0.90 -8.23 32.74
N ALA A 98 1.92 -7.76 33.43
CA ALA A 98 3.26 -8.35 33.41
C ALA A 98 3.41 -9.55 34.38
N LEU A 99 2.55 -9.69 35.40
CA LEU A 99 2.61 -10.79 36.35
C LEU A 99 2.64 -12.20 35.71
N PRO A 100 1.77 -12.52 34.72
CA PRO A 100 1.80 -13.83 34.08
C PRO A 100 3.11 -14.12 33.35
N LEU A 101 3.81 -13.07 32.87
CA LEU A 101 5.04 -13.20 32.10
C LEU A 101 6.20 -13.71 32.97
N LEU A 102 6.19 -13.42 34.27
CA LEU A 102 7.24 -13.88 35.23
C LEU A 102 7.32 -15.40 35.34
N PHE A 103 6.21 -16.09 35.15
CA PHE A 103 6.14 -17.54 35.30
C PHE A 103 6.60 -18.31 34.05
N SER A 104 6.79 -17.61 32.91
CA SER A 104 7.16 -18.24 31.65
C SER A 104 8.67 -18.17 31.39
N LYS A 105 9.30 -19.34 31.27
CA LYS A 105 10.72 -19.47 30.88
C LYS A 105 10.92 -19.59 29.36
N LYS A 106 9.85 -19.53 28.57
CA LYS A 106 9.91 -19.65 27.11
C LYS A 106 10.58 -18.41 26.50
N SER A 107 11.25 -18.59 25.35
CA SER A 107 11.76 -17.45 24.58
C SER A 107 10.61 -16.66 23.95
N LEU A 108 10.82 -15.36 23.69
CA LEU A 108 9.85 -14.50 23.01
C LEU A 108 9.43 -15.12 21.64
N ALA A 109 10.39 -15.68 20.89
CA ALA A 109 10.13 -16.34 19.63
C ALA A 109 9.19 -17.57 19.79
N ALA A 110 9.37 -18.36 20.85
CA ALA A 110 8.50 -19.51 21.14
C ALA A 110 7.07 -19.05 21.47
N CYS A 111 6.91 -18.02 22.29
CA CYS A 111 5.59 -17.50 22.64
C CYS A 111 4.85 -16.94 21.42
N VAL A 112 5.55 -16.19 20.56
CA VAL A 112 4.98 -15.65 19.31
C VAL A 112 4.53 -16.78 18.38
N LEU A 113 5.29 -17.87 18.24
CA LEU A 113 4.94 -19.01 17.37
C LEU A 113 3.84 -19.90 17.96
N GLU A 114 3.69 -19.96 19.27
CA GLU A 114 2.69 -20.79 19.95
C GLU A 114 1.36 -20.06 20.16
N SER A 115 1.37 -18.72 20.14
CA SER A 115 0.16 -17.90 20.25
C SER A 115 -0.58 -17.81 18.92
N ARG A 116 -1.70 -18.55 18.78
CA ARG A 116 -2.54 -18.55 17.56
C ARG A 116 -2.93 -17.15 17.07
N PRO A 117 -3.40 -16.20 17.93
CA PRO A 117 -3.77 -14.87 17.46
C PRO A 117 -2.55 -14.07 16.98
N VAL A 118 -1.41 -14.12 17.69
CA VAL A 118 -0.19 -13.44 17.29
C VAL A 118 0.38 -14.04 16.00
N GLU A 119 0.36 -15.37 15.88
CA GLU A 119 0.74 -16.08 14.66
C GLU A 119 -0.11 -15.65 13.45
N ALA A 120 -1.42 -15.57 13.63
CA ALA A 120 -2.35 -15.16 12.58
C ALA A 120 -2.10 -13.71 12.13
N VAL A 121 -1.81 -12.81 13.05
CA VAL A 121 -1.51 -11.40 12.73
C VAL A 121 -0.14 -11.26 12.06
N LEU A 122 0.94 -11.73 12.71
CA LEU A 122 2.30 -11.47 12.23
C LEU A 122 2.62 -12.24 10.94
N PHE A 123 2.25 -13.52 10.85
CA PHE A 123 2.62 -14.35 9.71
C PHE A 123 1.48 -14.51 8.70
N GLY A 124 0.24 -14.58 9.16
CA GLY A 124 -0.93 -14.71 8.31
C GLY A 124 -1.27 -13.39 7.63
N TRP A 125 -1.39 -12.34 8.39
CA TRP A 125 -1.86 -11.04 7.92
C TRP A 125 -0.72 -10.14 7.42
N LEU A 126 0.29 -9.83 8.27
CA LEU A 126 1.43 -9.00 7.90
C LEU A 126 2.44 -9.69 6.97
N GLY A 127 2.41 -11.02 6.89
CA GLY A 127 3.25 -11.78 5.96
C GLY A 127 4.73 -11.86 6.32
N LEU A 128 5.06 -11.70 7.59
CA LEU A 128 6.44 -11.90 8.07
C LEU A 128 6.88 -13.35 7.84
N LYS A 129 8.17 -13.55 7.60
CA LYS A 129 8.74 -14.88 7.45
C LYS A 129 8.91 -15.57 8.80
N LYS A 130 8.44 -16.81 8.90
CA LYS A 130 8.56 -17.62 10.14
C LYS A 130 9.98 -18.07 10.43
N ASP A 131 10.85 -18.12 9.41
CA ASP A 131 12.18 -18.73 9.49
C ASP A 131 13.05 -18.11 10.59
N SER A 132 13.06 -16.77 10.68
CA SER A 132 13.81 -16.06 11.72
C SER A 132 13.33 -16.38 13.15
N PHE A 133 12.02 -16.59 13.31
CA PHE A 133 11.43 -16.93 14.61
C PHE A 133 11.65 -18.41 14.95
N ARG A 134 11.58 -19.32 13.95
CA ARG A 134 11.90 -20.73 14.13
C ARG A 134 13.36 -20.93 14.52
N ALA A 135 14.28 -20.30 13.78
CA ALA A 135 15.69 -20.34 14.10
C ALA A 135 16.02 -19.76 15.50
N ALA A 136 15.28 -18.75 15.95
CA ALA A 136 15.42 -18.23 17.30
C ALA A 136 14.83 -19.17 18.37
N LYS A 137 13.73 -19.88 18.06
CA LYS A 137 13.12 -20.86 18.97
C LYS A 137 14.00 -22.10 19.18
N GLU A 138 14.69 -22.57 18.14
CA GLU A 138 15.54 -23.77 18.17
C GLU A 138 16.83 -23.54 18.95
N GLN A 139 17.23 -22.29 19.16
CA GLN A 139 18.44 -21.95 19.89
C GLN A 139 18.17 -21.78 21.40
N ALA A 140 19.24 -21.90 22.22
CA ALA A 140 19.13 -21.76 23.66
C ALA A 140 18.52 -20.42 24.08
N THR A 141 17.58 -20.47 25.03
CA THR A 141 16.98 -19.27 25.62
C THR A 141 18.00 -18.58 26.51
N HIS A 142 18.22 -17.29 26.28
CA HIS A 142 19.10 -16.48 27.12
C HIS A 142 18.28 -15.77 28.21
N THR A 143 18.83 -15.63 29.38
CA THR A 143 18.22 -14.92 30.51
C THR A 143 19.22 -13.91 31.08
N TYR A 144 18.79 -12.64 31.10
CA TYR A 144 19.59 -11.51 31.65
C TYR A 144 18.71 -10.64 32.54
N PRO A 145 18.23 -11.17 33.69
CA PRO A 145 17.27 -10.47 34.54
C PRO A 145 17.77 -9.11 35.02
N ASN A 146 19.06 -8.99 35.33
CA ASN A 146 19.64 -7.73 35.79
C ASN A 146 19.60 -6.62 34.74
N ILE A 147 19.90 -6.95 33.47
CA ILE A 147 19.84 -5.98 32.37
C ILE A 147 18.41 -5.50 32.18
N PHE A 148 17.44 -6.41 32.20
CA PHE A 148 16.03 -6.07 32.04
C PHE A 148 15.45 -5.33 33.25
N PHE A 149 15.95 -5.58 34.44
CA PHE A 149 15.62 -4.79 35.64
C PHE A 149 16.06 -3.33 35.47
N PHE A 150 17.33 -3.08 35.10
CA PHE A 150 17.82 -1.73 34.85
C PHE A 150 17.13 -1.05 33.68
N LEU A 151 16.81 -1.81 32.64
CA LEU A 151 16.03 -1.30 31.51
C LEU A 151 14.64 -0.85 31.98
N GLY A 152 13.94 -1.65 32.78
CA GLY A 152 12.65 -1.30 33.37
C GLY A 152 12.71 -0.07 34.27
N LEU A 153 13.75 0.02 35.10
CA LEU A 153 14.00 1.19 35.94
C LEU A 153 14.21 2.45 35.10
N PHE A 154 15.06 2.37 34.09
CA PHE A 154 15.30 3.49 33.16
C PHE A 154 14.02 3.93 32.43
N MET A 155 13.25 2.97 31.87
CA MET A 155 12.00 3.25 31.16
C MET A 155 10.94 3.81 32.12
N GLY A 156 10.91 3.34 33.38
CA GLY A 156 10.01 3.87 34.43
C GLY A 156 10.30 5.32 34.78
N ILE A 157 11.57 5.68 34.93
CA ILE A 157 12.00 7.08 35.16
C ILE A 157 11.67 7.92 33.90
N LEU A 158 12.00 7.42 32.73
CA LEU A 158 11.76 8.11 31.47
C LEU A 158 10.26 8.36 31.24
N SER A 159 9.38 7.46 31.72
CA SER A 159 7.93 7.62 31.61
C SER A 159 7.38 8.85 32.34
N HIS A 160 8.07 9.32 33.41
CA HIS A 160 7.71 10.54 34.11
C HIS A 160 8.15 11.81 33.37
N VAL A 161 9.21 11.72 32.56
CA VAL A 161 9.71 12.86 31.77
C VAL A 161 8.93 13.05 30.46
N ILE A 162 8.68 11.95 29.74
CA ILE A 162 8.12 12.00 28.38
C ILE A 162 6.62 11.63 28.38
N GLY A 163 6.13 11.01 29.43
CA GLY A 163 4.80 10.39 29.51
C GLY A 163 4.83 8.91 29.10
N PRO A 164 4.04 8.05 29.78
CA PRO A 164 3.99 6.62 29.52
C PRO A 164 3.44 6.29 28.13
N ASP A 165 2.49 7.08 27.63
CA ASP A 165 1.88 6.94 26.31
C ASP A 165 2.93 7.08 25.22
N ASN A 166 3.83 8.05 25.37
CA ASN A 166 4.90 8.28 24.41
C ASN A 166 5.94 7.15 24.41
N ILE A 167 6.21 6.52 25.55
CA ILE A 167 7.12 5.35 25.60
C ILE A 167 6.52 4.16 24.86
N ILE A 168 5.23 3.87 25.09
CA ILE A 168 4.53 2.81 24.36
C ILE A 168 4.54 3.13 22.87
N LEU A 169 4.23 4.36 22.48
CA LEU A 169 4.24 4.81 21.10
C LEU A 169 5.63 4.65 20.46
N ILE A 170 6.70 5.08 21.12
CA ILE A 170 8.09 4.92 20.65
C ILE A 170 8.43 3.44 20.46
N THR A 171 8.03 2.58 21.40
CA THR A 171 8.29 1.13 21.32
C THR A 171 7.55 0.51 20.12
N VAL A 172 6.28 0.88 19.90
CA VAL A 172 5.49 0.42 18.74
C VAL A 172 6.09 0.93 17.44
N ILE A 173 6.47 2.21 17.37
CA ILE A 173 7.12 2.80 16.18
C ILE A 173 8.44 2.09 15.89
N ALA A 174 9.27 1.80 16.91
CA ALA A 174 10.52 1.08 16.73
C ALA A 174 10.30 -0.34 16.20
N ALA A 175 9.30 -1.05 16.72
CA ALA A 175 8.92 -2.38 16.23
C ALA A 175 8.43 -2.35 14.79
N LEU A 176 7.57 -1.39 14.44
CA LEU A 176 7.09 -1.17 13.07
C LEU A 176 8.23 -0.81 12.12
N ALA A 177 9.12 0.10 12.53
CA ALA A 177 10.27 0.50 11.74
C ALA A 177 11.20 -0.70 11.46
N TYR A 178 11.46 -1.53 12.47
CA TYR A 178 12.22 -2.76 12.24
C TYR A 178 11.50 -3.74 11.32
N MET A 179 10.20 -3.92 11.47
CA MET A 179 9.40 -4.77 10.61
C MET A 179 9.48 -4.31 9.14
N ILE A 180 9.33 -3.02 8.88
CA ILE A 180 9.44 -2.42 7.54
C ILE A 180 10.87 -2.58 7.00
N LEU A 181 11.89 -2.36 7.82
CA LEU A 181 13.29 -2.57 7.45
C LEU A 181 13.56 -4.03 7.08
N SER A 182 13.00 -4.98 7.81
CA SER A 182 13.14 -6.42 7.52
C SER A 182 12.35 -6.84 6.28
N SER A 183 11.13 -6.35 6.12
CA SER A 183 10.21 -6.67 5.02
C SER A 183 9.40 -5.43 4.60
N PRO A 184 9.85 -4.64 3.60
CA PRO A 184 9.10 -3.48 3.10
C PRO A 184 7.71 -3.86 2.57
N GLU A 185 7.54 -5.11 2.13
CA GLU A 185 6.25 -5.66 1.72
C GLU A 185 5.21 -5.63 2.85
N SER A 186 5.65 -5.97 4.07
CA SER A 186 4.78 -5.87 5.26
C SER A 186 4.49 -4.41 5.62
N GLY A 187 5.41 -3.49 5.31
CA GLY A 187 5.19 -2.06 5.46
C GLY A 187 4.01 -1.56 4.64
N ILE A 188 3.88 -1.98 3.38
CA ILE A 188 2.72 -1.62 2.53
C ILE A 188 1.42 -2.15 3.14
N ILE A 189 1.40 -3.39 3.64
CA ILE A 189 0.21 -3.97 4.27
C ILE A 189 -0.19 -3.16 5.51
N THR A 190 0.78 -2.82 6.36
CA THR A 190 0.56 -2.02 7.57
C THR A 190 0.06 -0.61 7.22
N LEU A 191 0.66 0.02 6.21
CA LEU A 191 0.28 1.37 5.80
C LEU A 191 -1.15 1.41 5.26
N LEU A 192 -1.57 0.42 4.46
CA LEU A 192 -2.94 0.29 3.98
C LEU A 192 -3.96 0.10 5.10
N PHE A 193 -3.57 -0.63 6.13
CA PHE A 193 -4.43 -0.82 7.31
C PHE A 193 -4.55 0.46 8.14
N LEU A 194 -3.43 1.12 8.38
CA LEU A 194 -3.38 2.30 9.24
C LEU A 194 -3.81 3.60 8.55
N LEU A 195 -3.90 3.61 7.22
CA LEU A 195 -4.17 4.81 6.41
C LEU A 195 -5.25 5.74 6.99
N PRO A 196 -6.47 5.27 7.32
CA PRO A 196 -7.52 6.15 7.83
C PRO A 196 -7.30 6.62 9.28
N PHE A 197 -6.32 6.05 9.98
CA PHE A 197 -6.03 6.36 11.39
C PHE A 197 -4.75 7.17 11.58
N LEU A 198 -4.01 7.42 10.50
CA LEU A 198 -2.77 8.19 10.53
C LEU A 198 -3.04 9.66 10.26
N SER A 199 -2.34 10.54 10.97
CA SER A 199 -2.23 11.93 10.53
C SER A 199 -1.40 12.00 9.24
N ILE A 200 -1.63 13.06 8.46
CA ILE A 200 -0.91 13.30 7.19
C ILE A 200 0.61 13.20 7.38
N SER A 201 1.14 13.80 8.44
CA SER A 201 2.57 13.76 8.75
C SER A 201 3.10 12.36 8.97
N HIS A 202 2.38 11.51 9.71
CA HIS A 202 2.76 10.11 9.93
C HIS A 202 2.63 9.27 8.66
N LEU A 203 1.59 9.50 7.85
CA LEU A 203 1.41 8.84 6.56
C LEU A 203 2.62 9.07 5.65
N ILE A 204 3.03 10.34 5.52
CA ILE A 204 4.17 10.73 4.69
C ILE A 204 5.47 10.13 5.22
N LEU A 205 5.72 10.21 6.52
CA LEU A 205 6.93 9.69 7.14
C LEU A 205 7.07 8.18 6.93
N ILE A 206 6.00 7.42 7.15
CA ILE A 206 6.02 5.96 6.93
C ILE A 206 6.19 5.63 5.44
N THR A 207 5.54 6.39 4.55
CA THR A 207 5.65 6.20 3.09
C THR A 207 7.09 6.41 2.63
N ILE A 208 7.72 7.54 3.00
CA ILE A 208 9.13 7.83 2.69
C ILE A 208 10.05 6.76 3.28
N TYR A 209 9.78 6.29 4.50
CA TYR A 209 10.58 5.25 5.13
C TYR A 209 10.49 3.91 4.37
N ILE A 210 9.30 3.52 3.88
CA ILE A 210 9.12 2.33 3.03
C ILE A 210 9.91 2.48 1.74
N ASP A 211 9.83 3.64 1.08
CA ASP A 211 10.53 3.91 -0.17
C ASP A 211 12.05 3.85 0.02
N ILE A 212 12.58 4.46 1.08
CA ILE A 212 14.00 4.38 1.44
C ILE A 212 14.41 2.92 1.69
N CYS A 213 13.66 2.16 2.50
CA CYS A 213 13.93 0.76 2.76
C CYS A 213 13.93 -0.08 1.48
N TYR A 214 13.01 0.21 0.55
CA TYR A 214 12.96 -0.45 -0.75
C TYR A 214 14.20 -0.13 -1.59
N VAL A 215 14.59 1.15 -1.69
CA VAL A 215 15.79 1.58 -2.43
C VAL A 215 17.04 0.93 -1.85
N VAL A 216 17.20 0.94 -0.52
CA VAL A 216 18.33 0.29 0.16
C VAL A 216 18.40 -1.20 -0.19
N LYS A 217 17.27 -1.92 -0.13
CA LYS A 217 17.22 -3.35 -0.48
C LYS A 217 17.45 -3.61 -1.97
N TYR A 218 17.07 -2.68 -2.83
CA TYR A 218 17.40 -2.73 -4.25
C TYR A 218 18.91 -2.56 -4.48
N LEU A 219 19.53 -1.60 -3.80
CA LEU A 219 20.99 -1.35 -3.92
C LEU A 219 21.81 -2.54 -3.39
N ILE A 220 21.39 -3.17 -2.30
CA ILE A 220 22.02 -4.38 -1.74
C ILE A 220 21.81 -5.62 -2.65
N GLY A 221 20.90 -5.55 -3.63
CA GLY A 221 20.60 -6.65 -4.54
C GLY A 221 19.55 -7.65 -4.05
N LYS A 222 18.98 -7.43 -2.83
CA LYS A 222 17.91 -8.28 -2.28
C LYS A 222 16.55 -8.06 -2.95
N ARG A 223 16.38 -6.97 -3.69
CA ARG A 223 15.18 -6.66 -4.46
C ARG A 223 15.55 -6.22 -5.87
N THR A 224 14.65 -6.44 -6.84
CA THR A 224 14.83 -6.01 -8.22
C THR A 224 13.83 -4.89 -8.51
N PHE A 225 14.22 -3.97 -9.38
CA PHE A 225 13.35 -2.94 -9.92
C PHE A 225 13.05 -3.29 -11.39
N LYS A 226 11.77 -3.34 -11.74
CA LYS A 226 11.32 -3.60 -13.12
C LYS A 226 10.58 -2.37 -13.61
N PHE A 227 11.22 -1.68 -14.54
CA PHE A 227 10.68 -0.51 -15.20
C PHE A 227 9.80 -0.95 -16.38
N GLU A 228 8.60 -0.40 -16.49
CA GLU A 228 7.66 -0.61 -17.57
C GLU A 228 7.34 0.71 -18.30
N LEU A 229 6.73 0.61 -19.49
CA LEU A 229 6.37 1.80 -20.27
C LEU A 229 5.45 2.76 -19.50
N PHE A 230 4.53 2.21 -18.70
CA PHE A 230 3.61 3.02 -17.89
C PHE A 230 4.34 3.89 -16.85
N ASP A 231 5.47 3.41 -16.34
CA ASP A 231 6.26 4.14 -15.32
C ASP A 231 6.75 5.50 -15.83
N VAL A 232 6.85 5.68 -17.17
CA VAL A 232 7.18 6.98 -17.80
C VAL A 232 6.09 8.03 -17.51
N PHE A 233 4.82 7.63 -17.51
CA PHE A 233 3.71 8.55 -17.23
C PHE A 233 3.66 8.95 -15.75
N ILE A 234 4.05 8.06 -14.85
CA ILE A 234 4.22 8.40 -13.42
C ILE A 234 5.38 9.39 -13.24
N LEU A 235 6.49 9.20 -13.96
CA LEU A 235 7.58 10.19 -13.96
C LEU A 235 7.13 11.53 -14.55
N ALA A 236 6.26 11.53 -15.56
CA ALA A 236 5.69 12.77 -16.11
C ALA A 236 4.84 13.51 -15.07
N ILE A 237 4.09 12.82 -14.20
CA ILE A 237 3.39 13.45 -13.07
C ILE A 237 4.40 14.07 -12.09
N LEU A 238 5.51 13.41 -11.77
CA LEU A 238 6.54 13.99 -10.90
C LEU A 238 7.16 15.26 -11.53
N VAL A 239 7.41 15.24 -12.83
CA VAL A 239 7.88 16.45 -13.56
C VAL A 239 6.81 17.54 -13.52
N LEU A 240 5.52 17.20 -13.67
CA LEU A 240 4.41 18.14 -13.57
C LEU A 240 4.33 18.77 -12.17
N LEU A 241 4.58 18.02 -11.10
CA LEU A 241 4.63 18.57 -9.73
C LEU A 241 5.79 19.58 -9.58
N VAL A 242 6.97 19.26 -10.11
CA VAL A 242 8.12 20.19 -10.12
C VAL A 242 7.80 21.45 -10.95
N TYR A 243 7.13 21.28 -12.09
CA TYR A 243 6.67 22.39 -12.92
C TYR A 243 5.68 23.27 -12.14
N GLY A 244 4.64 22.69 -11.51
CA GLY A 244 3.67 23.41 -10.70
C GLY A 244 4.31 24.20 -9.55
N TYR A 245 5.34 23.64 -8.90
CA TYR A 245 6.15 24.33 -7.91
C TYR A 245 6.87 25.55 -8.51
N ALA A 246 7.49 25.38 -9.69
CA ALA A 246 8.27 26.43 -10.33
C ALA A 246 7.44 27.63 -10.80
N ILE A 247 6.16 27.42 -11.18
CA ILE A 247 5.25 28.48 -11.61
C ILE A 247 4.42 29.09 -10.47
N SER A 248 4.52 28.56 -9.26
CA SER A 248 3.74 29.02 -8.10
C SER A 248 4.05 30.48 -7.76
N ALA A 249 3.02 31.27 -7.53
CA ALA A 249 3.15 32.67 -7.12
C ALA A 249 3.80 32.82 -5.74
N ASN A 250 3.50 31.86 -4.83
CA ASN A 250 4.11 31.76 -3.50
C ASN A 250 4.90 30.44 -3.39
N ILE A 251 6.21 30.51 -3.65
CA ILE A 251 7.12 29.36 -3.64
C ILE A 251 7.26 28.79 -2.23
N SER A 252 7.26 29.65 -1.19
CA SER A 252 7.42 29.21 0.20
C SER A 252 6.31 28.26 0.64
N ASP A 253 5.08 28.53 0.27
CA ASP A 253 3.92 27.71 0.65
C ASP A 253 3.74 26.49 -0.26
N SER A 254 4.31 26.53 -1.46
CA SER A 254 4.16 25.46 -2.46
C SER A 254 5.13 24.30 -2.26
N HIS A 255 6.26 24.54 -1.57
CA HIS A 255 7.34 23.54 -1.53
C HIS A 255 6.98 22.32 -0.68
N ILE A 256 6.32 22.50 0.47
CA ILE A 256 5.90 21.39 1.33
C ILE A 256 4.82 20.53 0.64
N PRO A 257 3.70 21.08 0.13
CA PRO A 257 2.71 20.30 -0.62
C PRO A 257 3.30 19.55 -1.82
N THR A 258 4.23 20.17 -2.54
CA THR A 258 4.90 19.52 -3.68
C THR A 258 5.73 18.31 -3.26
N LEU A 259 6.54 18.44 -2.19
CA LEU A 259 7.33 17.32 -1.66
C LEU A 259 6.46 16.19 -1.15
N ILE A 260 5.36 16.52 -0.46
CA ILE A 260 4.38 15.55 0.04
C ILE A 260 3.81 14.77 -1.13
N ASN A 261 3.22 15.45 -2.11
CA ASN A 261 2.60 14.79 -3.26
C ASN A 261 3.63 13.98 -4.06
N ALA A 262 4.86 14.47 -4.24
CA ALA A 262 5.91 13.72 -4.89
C ALA A 262 6.26 12.42 -4.15
N ALA A 263 6.36 12.46 -2.82
CA ALA A 263 6.61 11.26 -2.00
C ALA A 263 5.48 10.24 -2.13
N LEU A 264 4.22 10.70 -2.10
CA LEU A 264 3.05 9.83 -2.23
C LEU A 264 2.95 9.19 -3.63
N VAL A 265 3.27 9.94 -4.68
CA VAL A 265 3.35 9.42 -6.06
C VAL A 265 4.48 8.41 -6.21
N LEU A 266 5.65 8.64 -5.58
CA LEU A 266 6.78 7.71 -5.59
C LEU A 266 6.44 6.35 -4.97
N CYS A 267 5.52 6.31 -4.00
CA CYS A 267 5.02 5.07 -3.41
C CYS A 267 4.48 4.08 -4.46
N TYR A 268 3.98 4.56 -5.61
CA TYR A 268 3.61 3.72 -6.74
C TYR A 268 4.74 2.75 -7.13
N PHE A 269 5.98 3.21 -7.19
CA PHE A 269 7.13 2.37 -7.56
C PHE A 269 7.41 1.30 -6.51
N ALA A 270 7.26 1.62 -5.21
CA ALA A 270 7.38 0.63 -4.15
C ALA A 270 6.27 -0.41 -4.27
N VAL A 271 5.00 -0.01 -4.36
CA VAL A 271 3.84 -0.90 -4.48
C VAL A 271 3.97 -1.81 -5.71
N SER A 272 4.23 -1.24 -6.89
CA SER A 272 4.30 -1.99 -8.16
C SER A 272 5.47 -2.97 -8.25
N ASN A 273 6.51 -2.82 -7.42
CA ASN A 273 7.71 -3.65 -7.44
C ASN A 273 7.90 -4.53 -6.20
N LEU A 274 7.28 -4.22 -5.05
CA LEU A 274 7.33 -5.04 -3.83
C LEU A 274 6.28 -6.16 -3.84
N ILE A 275 5.11 -5.91 -4.41
CA ILE A 275 4.04 -6.92 -4.49
C ILE A 275 4.33 -7.88 -5.64
N ARG A 276 4.93 -9.04 -5.33
CA ARG A 276 5.42 -10.01 -6.33
C ARG A 276 4.70 -11.34 -6.33
N SER A 277 3.87 -11.59 -5.33
CA SER A 277 3.11 -12.83 -5.22
C SER A 277 1.62 -12.55 -5.07
N LYS A 278 0.80 -13.50 -5.55
CA LYS A 278 -0.66 -13.44 -5.36
C LYS A 278 -1.05 -13.43 -3.87
N ASP A 279 -0.22 -14.01 -3.02
CA ASP A 279 -0.48 -14.04 -1.58
C ASP A 279 -0.25 -12.67 -0.94
N HIS A 280 0.84 -11.96 -1.31
CA HIS A 280 1.02 -10.57 -0.88
C HIS A 280 -0.11 -9.67 -1.38
N TYR A 281 -0.51 -9.81 -2.65
CA TYR A 281 -1.64 -9.06 -3.21
C TYR A 281 -2.92 -9.29 -2.41
N LYS A 282 -3.27 -10.54 -2.08
CA LYS A 282 -4.43 -10.87 -1.25
C LYS A 282 -4.34 -10.28 0.16
N ARG A 283 -3.16 -10.29 0.78
CA ARG A 283 -2.96 -9.71 2.11
C ARG A 283 -3.19 -8.20 2.11
N CYS A 284 -2.72 -7.51 1.08
CA CYS A 284 -2.97 -6.08 0.90
C CYS A 284 -4.48 -5.78 0.77
N ILE A 285 -5.21 -6.58 -0.03
CA ILE A 285 -6.67 -6.46 -0.16
C ILE A 285 -7.36 -6.70 1.18
N ASN A 286 -6.97 -7.74 1.91
CA ASN A 286 -7.55 -8.04 3.23
C ASN A 286 -7.27 -6.91 4.23
N ALA A 287 -6.06 -6.33 4.23
CA ALA A 287 -5.69 -5.21 5.08
C ALA A 287 -6.56 -3.98 4.78
N LEU A 288 -6.71 -3.63 3.50
CA LEU A 288 -7.56 -2.53 3.07
C LEU A 288 -9.03 -2.78 3.43
N THR A 289 -9.58 -3.98 3.15
CA THR A 289 -10.97 -4.33 3.49
C THR A 289 -11.22 -4.25 5.00
N THR A 290 -10.26 -4.71 5.82
CA THR A 290 -10.39 -4.64 7.29
C THR A 290 -10.32 -3.19 7.78
N SER A 291 -9.42 -2.39 7.20
CA SER A 291 -9.30 -0.96 7.48
C SER A 291 -10.62 -0.23 7.22
N VAL A 292 -11.18 -0.42 6.03
CA VAL A 292 -12.48 0.18 5.65
C VAL A 292 -13.60 -0.28 6.58
N ALA A 293 -13.65 -1.58 6.95
CA ALA A 293 -14.66 -2.08 7.87
C ALA A 293 -14.63 -1.35 9.22
N ILE A 294 -13.43 -1.18 9.81
CA ILE A 294 -13.27 -0.48 11.09
C ILE A 294 -13.66 1.00 10.93
N THR A 295 -13.19 1.65 9.87
CA THR A 295 -13.48 3.05 9.58
C THR A 295 -14.99 3.28 9.39
N CYS A 296 -15.68 2.38 8.68
CA CYS A 296 -17.14 2.45 8.53
C CYS A 296 -17.86 2.24 9.85
N VAL A 297 -17.41 1.31 10.70
CA VAL A 297 -17.98 1.14 12.05
C VAL A 297 -17.84 2.42 12.87
N VAL A 298 -16.66 3.05 12.86
CA VAL A 298 -16.44 4.35 13.53
C VAL A 298 -17.40 5.43 12.97
N GLY A 299 -17.59 5.50 11.65
CA GLY A 299 -18.52 6.43 11.02
C GLY A 299 -19.98 6.20 11.44
N VAL A 300 -20.43 4.95 11.51
CA VAL A 300 -21.77 4.60 12.00
C VAL A 300 -21.93 4.96 13.49
N LEU A 301 -20.93 4.67 14.32
CA LEU A 301 -20.94 5.04 15.74
C LEU A 301 -20.98 6.58 15.91
N GLN A 302 -20.24 7.32 15.09
CA GLN A 302 -20.28 8.78 15.05
C GLN A 302 -21.71 9.30 14.78
N PHE A 303 -22.42 8.69 13.82
CA PHE A 303 -23.80 9.04 13.49
C PHE A 303 -24.76 8.72 14.66
N VAL A 304 -24.65 7.52 15.24
CA VAL A 304 -25.57 7.06 16.32
C VAL A 304 -25.40 7.88 17.59
N PHE A 305 -24.16 8.16 17.99
CA PHE A 305 -23.89 8.86 19.25
C PHE A 305 -23.80 10.39 19.12
N GLY A 306 -23.74 10.92 17.90
CA GLY A 306 -23.77 12.36 17.61
C GLY A 306 -22.64 13.22 18.17
N LYS A 307 -21.70 12.62 18.92
CA LYS A 307 -20.62 13.32 19.65
C LYS A 307 -19.22 12.68 19.57
N LEU A 308 -19.07 11.59 18.85
CA LEU A 308 -17.74 11.00 18.62
C LEU A 308 -17.00 11.81 17.54
N ASN A 309 -16.77 13.08 17.80
CA ASN A 309 -15.75 13.85 17.08
C ASN A 309 -14.38 13.31 17.51
N ILE A 310 -14.02 12.13 17.01
CA ILE A 310 -12.67 11.64 17.05
C ILE A 310 -11.93 12.41 15.95
N THR A 311 -11.64 13.66 16.20
CA THR A 311 -10.77 14.47 15.37
C THR A 311 -9.35 14.05 15.66
N TRP A 312 -8.91 13.00 15.01
CA TRP A 312 -7.51 12.54 15.04
C TRP A 312 -6.54 13.60 14.52
N HIS A 313 -7.03 14.63 13.88
CA HIS A 313 -6.25 15.68 13.21
C HIS A 313 -6.29 17.04 13.92
N GLY A 314 -6.94 17.16 15.09
CA GLY A 314 -6.91 18.39 15.89
C GLY A 314 -7.52 19.64 15.21
N ILE A 315 -8.35 19.46 14.18
CA ILE A 315 -8.94 20.57 13.42
C ILE A 315 -10.37 20.82 13.93
N GLU A 316 -10.57 21.93 14.62
CA GLU A 316 -11.90 22.41 15.05
C GLU A 316 -12.83 22.84 13.88
N ALA A 317 -12.32 22.80 12.65
CA ALA A 317 -12.97 23.37 11.47
C ALA A 317 -14.31 22.75 11.08
N PHE A 318 -14.73 21.62 11.68
CA PHE A 318 -15.90 20.87 11.24
C PHE A 318 -17.11 20.94 12.18
N SER A 319 -17.10 21.79 13.19
CA SER A 319 -18.25 22.03 14.06
C SER A 319 -19.52 22.55 13.32
N ASN A 320 -19.32 23.07 12.11
CA ASN A 320 -20.38 23.68 11.29
C ASN A 320 -21.00 22.76 10.24
N ILE A 321 -20.43 21.57 10.01
CA ILE A 321 -21.01 20.59 9.07
C ILE A 321 -21.98 19.71 9.86
N LYS A 322 -23.18 20.22 10.05
CA LYS A 322 -24.27 19.49 10.74
C LYS A 322 -24.64 18.25 9.91
N GLU A 323 -24.70 17.09 10.60
CA GLU A 323 -25.32 15.83 10.13
C GLU A 323 -24.53 14.98 9.14
N ARG A 324 -23.35 15.42 8.66
CA ARG A 324 -22.49 14.61 7.80
C ARG A 324 -21.41 13.88 8.62
N ILE A 325 -21.23 12.58 8.39
CA ILE A 325 -20.17 11.80 9.05
C ILE A 325 -18.83 11.94 8.33
N THR A 326 -17.76 12.00 9.12
CA THR A 326 -16.38 12.07 8.62
C THR A 326 -15.56 10.84 9.03
N SER A 327 -16.04 10.06 10.00
CA SER A 327 -15.30 8.98 10.64
C SER A 327 -13.94 9.46 11.19
N SER A 328 -12.84 8.88 10.74
CA SER A 328 -11.49 9.26 11.13
C SER A 328 -10.85 10.32 10.21
N PHE A 329 -11.55 10.74 9.15
CA PHE A 329 -11.08 11.77 8.23
C PHE A 329 -11.55 13.16 8.66
N TYR A 330 -10.91 14.20 8.13
CA TYR A 330 -11.27 15.58 8.44
C TYR A 330 -12.41 16.13 7.58
N ASP A 331 -12.70 15.48 6.44
CA ASP A 331 -13.71 15.93 5.47
C ASP A 331 -14.62 14.76 5.08
N PRO A 332 -15.97 14.91 5.07
CA PRO A 332 -16.90 13.85 4.70
C PRO A 332 -16.75 13.40 3.23
N ASP A 333 -16.36 14.29 2.31
CA ASP A 333 -16.12 13.92 0.92
C ASP A 333 -14.84 13.11 0.78
N VAL A 334 -13.77 13.44 1.53
CA VAL A 334 -12.54 12.63 1.58
C VAL A 334 -12.82 11.23 2.11
N PHE A 335 -13.61 11.12 3.19
CA PHE A 335 -14.03 9.83 3.73
C PHE A 335 -14.83 9.00 2.72
N ALA A 336 -15.83 9.62 2.08
CA ALA A 336 -16.67 8.93 1.11
C ALA A 336 -15.89 8.48 -0.14
N ILE A 337 -14.95 9.29 -0.65
CA ILE A 337 -14.09 8.93 -1.79
C ILE A 337 -13.11 7.81 -1.40
N TYR A 338 -12.54 7.84 -0.17
CA TYR A 338 -11.70 6.75 0.33
C TYR A 338 -12.44 5.41 0.32
N ILE A 339 -13.70 5.40 0.79
CA ILE A 339 -14.55 4.21 0.72
C ILE A 339 -14.78 3.81 -0.73
N CYS A 340 -15.14 4.75 -1.60
CA CYS A 340 -15.39 4.52 -3.02
C CYS A 340 -14.20 3.81 -3.67
N VAL A 341 -13.00 4.37 -3.60
CA VAL A 341 -11.77 3.76 -4.15
C VAL A 341 -11.54 2.33 -3.62
N SER A 342 -12.04 2.04 -2.43
CA SER A 342 -11.87 0.73 -1.79
C SER A 342 -12.92 -0.30 -2.21
N ILE A 343 -14.08 0.10 -2.74
CA ILE A 343 -15.19 -0.79 -3.14
C ILE A 343 -14.73 -1.91 -4.09
N PRO A 344 -13.98 -1.66 -5.18
CA PRO A 344 -13.55 -2.73 -6.08
C PRO A 344 -12.68 -3.78 -5.38
N PHE A 345 -11.88 -3.39 -4.39
CA PHE A 345 -11.05 -4.31 -3.61
C PHE A 345 -11.88 -5.11 -2.59
N ILE A 346 -12.93 -4.51 -2.01
CA ILE A 346 -13.90 -5.22 -1.17
C ILE A 346 -14.64 -6.28 -2.00
N LEU A 347 -15.06 -5.93 -3.22
CA LEU A 347 -15.67 -6.87 -4.17
C LEU A 347 -14.74 -8.05 -4.50
N LEU A 348 -13.40 -7.83 -4.55
CA LEU A 348 -12.46 -8.94 -4.69
C LEU A 348 -12.50 -9.90 -3.50
N SER A 349 -12.64 -9.40 -2.26
CA SER A 349 -12.81 -10.26 -1.07
C SER A 349 -14.03 -11.17 -1.20
N ILE A 350 -15.13 -10.65 -1.77
CA ILE A 350 -16.38 -11.40 -1.96
C ILE A 350 -16.22 -12.45 -3.06
N PHE A 351 -15.77 -12.06 -4.24
CA PHE A 351 -15.77 -12.90 -5.44
C PHE A 351 -14.51 -13.77 -5.61
N SER A 352 -13.38 -13.36 -5.03
CA SER A 352 -12.10 -14.08 -5.08
C SER A 352 -11.73 -14.76 -3.77
N GLY A 353 -12.50 -14.55 -2.70
CA GLY A 353 -12.28 -15.16 -1.39
C GLY A 353 -12.42 -16.69 -1.43
N SER A 354 -11.41 -17.39 -0.91
CA SER A 354 -11.41 -18.87 -0.85
C SER A 354 -12.30 -19.43 0.27
N LYS A 355 -12.45 -18.68 1.38
CA LYS A 355 -13.23 -19.08 2.56
C LYS A 355 -14.55 -18.31 2.61
N ILE A 356 -15.62 -18.98 3.04
CA ILE A 356 -16.93 -18.35 3.19
C ILE A 356 -16.92 -17.18 4.17
N SER A 357 -16.12 -17.26 5.24
CA SER A 357 -15.98 -16.18 6.22
C SER A 357 -15.44 -14.87 5.61
N HIS A 358 -14.49 -14.96 4.66
CA HIS A 358 -13.99 -13.76 3.95
C HIS A 358 -15.06 -13.15 3.04
N ARG A 359 -15.91 -13.97 2.44
CA ARG A 359 -17.03 -13.48 1.60
C ARG A 359 -18.08 -12.78 2.42
N ILE A 360 -18.47 -13.37 3.57
CA ILE A 360 -19.44 -12.77 4.50
C ILE A 360 -18.87 -11.45 5.04
N PHE A 361 -17.62 -11.43 5.47
CA PHE A 361 -16.95 -10.23 5.95
C PHE A 361 -16.93 -9.13 4.87
N GLY A 362 -16.60 -9.50 3.63
CA GLY A 362 -16.64 -8.57 2.49
C GLY A 362 -18.04 -8.01 2.22
N LEU A 363 -19.10 -8.84 2.30
CA LEU A 363 -20.50 -8.40 2.13
C LEU A 363 -20.92 -7.43 3.22
N VAL A 364 -20.62 -7.74 4.48
CA VAL A 364 -20.90 -6.84 5.61
C VAL A 364 -20.16 -5.51 5.44
N THR A 365 -18.87 -5.57 5.08
CA THR A 365 -18.08 -4.36 4.82
C THR A 365 -18.64 -3.54 3.66
N LEU A 366 -19.09 -4.17 2.59
CA LEU A 366 -19.70 -3.48 1.45
C LEU A 366 -21.01 -2.78 1.84
N SER A 367 -21.86 -3.44 2.63
CA SER A 367 -23.11 -2.85 3.13
C SER A 367 -22.82 -1.66 4.02
N LEU A 368 -21.86 -1.76 4.95
CA LEU A 368 -21.41 -0.65 5.79
C LEU A 368 -20.84 0.50 4.94
N ALA A 369 -20.06 0.19 3.91
CA ALA A 369 -19.47 1.17 3.00
C ALA A 369 -20.54 2.02 2.30
N PHE A 370 -21.56 1.38 1.71
CA PHE A 370 -22.68 2.11 1.09
C PHE A 370 -23.48 2.94 2.11
N THR A 371 -23.75 2.39 3.29
CA THR A 371 -24.41 3.12 4.37
C THR A 371 -23.63 4.39 4.75
N CYS A 372 -22.29 4.27 4.89
CA CYS A 372 -21.42 5.40 5.22
C CYS A 372 -21.35 6.45 4.09
N ILE A 373 -21.33 6.05 2.82
CA ILE A 373 -21.36 7.01 1.70
C ILE A 373 -22.66 7.83 1.72
N ILE A 374 -23.79 7.18 2.01
CA ILE A 374 -25.09 7.87 2.13
C ILE A 374 -25.07 8.82 3.34
N MET A 375 -24.56 8.38 4.50
CA MET A 375 -24.47 9.21 5.70
C MET A 375 -23.46 10.36 5.57
N ALA A 376 -22.41 10.18 4.77
CA ALA A 376 -21.46 11.24 4.44
C ALA A 376 -22.04 12.27 3.45
N GLN A 377 -23.17 11.96 2.81
CA GLN A 377 -23.89 12.82 1.86
C GLN A 377 -23.00 13.33 0.71
N SER A 378 -22.10 12.48 0.19
CA SER A 378 -21.21 12.81 -0.92
C SER A 378 -21.81 12.36 -2.25
N ARG A 379 -22.27 13.31 -3.06
CA ARG A 379 -22.84 13.04 -4.40
C ARG A 379 -21.82 12.37 -5.32
N GLY A 380 -20.60 12.90 -5.31
CA GLY A 380 -19.52 12.40 -6.15
C GLY A 380 -19.18 10.95 -5.85
N ALA A 381 -19.03 10.61 -4.57
CA ALA A 381 -18.74 9.27 -4.13
C ALA A 381 -19.90 8.29 -4.41
N LEU A 382 -21.16 8.73 -4.25
CA LEU A 382 -22.32 7.87 -4.53
C LEU A 382 -22.42 7.49 -6.01
N VAL A 383 -22.28 8.47 -6.91
CA VAL A 383 -22.30 8.24 -8.36
C VAL A 383 -21.10 7.39 -8.78
N ALA A 384 -19.92 7.66 -8.23
CA ALA A 384 -18.72 6.88 -8.50
C ALA A 384 -18.85 5.43 -8.01
N ALA A 385 -19.36 5.20 -6.79
CA ALA A 385 -19.59 3.86 -6.25
C ALA A 385 -20.59 3.05 -7.10
N ALA A 386 -21.65 3.70 -7.60
CA ALA A 386 -22.61 3.07 -8.51
C ALA A 386 -21.94 2.70 -9.85
N ALA A 387 -21.13 3.60 -10.41
CA ALA A 387 -20.37 3.35 -11.64
C ALA A 387 -19.35 2.21 -11.46
N GLU A 388 -18.64 2.16 -10.33
CA GLU A 388 -17.69 1.10 -9.99
C GLU A 388 -18.36 -0.27 -9.86
N LEU A 389 -19.50 -0.32 -9.17
CA LEU A 389 -20.28 -1.55 -9.03
C LEU A 389 -20.74 -2.04 -10.39
N LEU A 390 -21.27 -1.15 -11.23
CA LEU A 390 -21.73 -1.47 -12.57
C LEU A 390 -20.58 -1.99 -13.45
N LEU A 391 -19.45 -1.29 -13.47
CA LEU A 391 -18.26 -1.73 -14.22
C LEU A 391 -17.75 -3.08 -13.73
N PHE A 392 -17.73 -3.30 -12.41
CA PHE A 392 -17.32 -4.58 -11.85
C PHE A 392 -18.24 -5.70 -12.31
N LEU A 393 -19.56 -5.50 -12.28
CA LEU A 393 -20.55 -6.47 -12.74
C LEU A 393 -20.38 -6.77 -14.24
N ILE A 394 -20.17 -5.77 -15.09
CA ILE A 394 -19.92 -5.96 -16.53
C ILE A 394 -18.64 -6.78 -16.76
N ILE A 395 -17.56 -6.47 -16.03
CA ILE A 395 -16.30 -7.24 -16.14
C ILE A 395 -16.47 -8.65 -15.59
N TYR A 396 -17.27 -8.83 -14.54
CA TYR A 396 -17.59 -10.13 -13.97
C TYR A 396 -18.37 -11.00 -14.96
N ASN A 397 -19.43 -10.46 -15.58
CA ASN A 397 -20.21 -11.10 -16.61
C ASN A 397 -20.73 -10.04 -17.60
N ARG A 398 -20.32 -10.14 -18.87
CA ARG A 398 -20.67 -9.18 -19.92
C ARG A 398 -22.19 -9.00 -20.12
N ASN A 399 -23.01 -9.96 -19.69
CA ASN A 399 -24.48 -9.84 -19.81
C ASN A 399 -25.04 -8.69 -18.94
N PHE A 400 -24.31 -8.24 -17.91
CA PHE A 400 -24.69 -7.06 -17.14
C PHE A 400 -24.62 -5.74 -17.93
N ILE A 401 -24.08 -5.76 -19.17
CA ILE A 401 -24.15 -4.60 -20.06
C ILE A 401 -25.61 -4.24 -20.40
N TYR A 402 -26.49 -5.24 -20.49
CA TYR A 402 -27.92 -5.00 -20.72
C TYR A 402 -28.57 -4.29 -19.53
N LEU A 403 -28.15 -4.65 -18.29
CA LEU A 403 -28.56 -3.92 -17.10
C LEU A 403 -28.07 -2.47 -17.11
N ALA A 404 -26.82 -2.24 -17.55
CA ALA A 404 -26.27 -0.89 -17.69
C ALA A 404 -27.05 -0.05 -18.69
N LEU A 405 -27.38 -0.63 -19.84
CA LEU A 405 -28.20 0.04 -20.86
C LEU A 405 -29.63 0.33 -20.36
N PHE A 406 -30.22 -0.63 -19.64
CA PHE A 406 -31.52 -0.44 -19.00
C PHE A 406 -31.50 0.71 -17.99
N VAL A 407 -30.56 0.70 -17.04
CA VAL A 407 -30.40 1.79 -16.05
C VAL A 407 -30.15 3.13 -16.76
N GLY A 408 -29.26 3.14 -17.76
CA GLY A 408 -28.97 4.34 -18.55
C GLY A 408 -30.18 4.91 -19.29
N SER A 409 -31.11 4.06 -19.72
CA SER A 409 -32.36 4.51 -20.35
C SER A 409 -33.42 4.98 -19.35
N VAL A 410 -33.43 4.39 -18.14
CA VAL A 410 -34.39 4.74 -17.09
C VAL A 410 -34.06 6.08 -16.43
N ILE A 411 -32.77 6.42 -16.27
CA ILE A 411 -32.34 7.67 -15.62
C ILE A 411 -32.95 8.93 -16.29
N PRO A 412 -32.86 9.13 -17.62
CA PRO A 412 -33.51 10.28 -18.26
C PRO A 412 -35.03 10.30 -18.07
N ILE A 413 -35.68 9.12 -18.15
CA ILE A 413 -37.13 9.01 -17.95
C ILE A 413 -37.50 9.46 -16.53
N LEU A 414 -36.79 8.97 -15.52
CA LEU A 414 -37.00 9.40 -14.13
C LEU A 414 -36.75 10.89 -13.95
N TYR A 415 -35.71 11.44 -14.55
CA TYR A 415 -35.39 12.86 -14.49
C TYR A 415 -36.54 13.74 -15.00
N TYR A 416 -37.15 13.39 -16.11
CA TYR A 416 -38.28 14.14 -16.68
C TYR A 416 -39.63 13.81 -16.02
N SER A 417 -39.77 12.66 -15.36
CA SER A 417 -41.02 12.23 -14.72
C SER A 417 -41.15 12.62 -13.27
N LEU A 418 -40.02 12.92 -12.59
CA LEU A 418 -40.03 13.29 -11.17
C LEU A 418 -40.53 14.73 -10.99
N PRO A 419 -41.44 14.99 -9.99
CA PRO A 419 -41.80 16.34 -9.61
C PRO A 419 -40.59 17.19 -9.25
N TYR A 420 -40.61 18.47 -9.61
CA TYR A 420 -39.49 19.41 -9.35
C TYR A 420 -39.02 19.40 -7.89
N ASN A 421 -39.94 19.28 -6.93
CA ASN A 421 -39.60 19.23 -5.50
C ASN A 421 -38.78 17.98 -5.12
N MET A 422 -39.09 16.82 -5.70
CA MET A 422 -38.31 15.61 -5.48
C MET A 422 -36.95 15.68 -6.18
N LEU A 423 -36.94 16.20 -7.42
CA LEU A 423 -35.72 16.40 -8.17
C LEU A 423 -34.78 17.38 -7.47
N SER A 424 -35.31 18.53 -6.97
CA SER A 424 -34.52 19.49 -6.20
C SER A 424 -33.99 18.90 -4.89
N ALA A 425 -34.76 18.05 -4.20
CA ALA A 425 -34.33 17.36 -2.98
C ALA A 425 -33.17 16.37 -3.29
N ILE A 426 -33.26 15.62 -4.39
CA ILE A 426 -32.17 14.73 -4.84
C ILE A 426 -30.93 15.55 -5.24
N LEU A 427 -31.13 16.65 -5.97
CA LEU A 427 -30.04 17.53 -6.39
C LEU A 427 -29.43 18.34 -5.24
N SER A 428 -30.19 18.62 -4.18
CA SER A 428 -29.70 19.29 -2.96
C SER A 428 -29.06 18.34 -1.94
N PHE A 429 -29.14 17.02 -2.17
CA PHE A 429 -28.47 16.03 -1.32
C PHE A 429 -26.97 16.34 -1.24
N GLY A 430 -26.44 16.56 -0.04
CA GLY A 430 -25.06 16.99 0.17
C GLY A 430 -24.85 18.49 -0.05
N GLY A 431 -25.79 19.33 0.39
CA GLY A 431 -25.74 20.79 0.25
C GLY A 431 -24.43 21.41 0.71
N SER A 432 -23.98 22.43 -0.03
CA SER A 432 -22.81 23.25 0.30
C SER A 432 -23.04 23.99 1.62
N ALA A 433 -21.98 24.24 2.37
CA ALA A 433 -22.03 25.13 3.54
C ALA A 433 -22.65 26.48 3.14
N THR A 434 -23.47 27.04 4.03
CA THR A 434 -24.08 28.37 3.83
C THR A 434 -22.96 29.40 3.55
N GLY A 435 -22.99 30.01 2.37
CA GLY A 435 -21.99 31.02 1.95
C GLY A 435 -20.86 30.51 1.04
N ALA A 436 -20.80 29.20 0.76
CA ALA A 436 -19.83 28.68 -0.22
C ALA A 436 -20.25 29.01 -1.66
N PRO A 437 -19.32 29.30 -2.58
CA PRO A 437 -19.60 29.55 -3.97
C PRO A 437 -20.33 28.35 -4.63
N SER A 438 -21.25 28.65 -5.52
CA SER A 438 -21.97 27.61 -6.28
C SER A 438 -21.03 26.91 -7.30
N ALA A 439 -21.38 25.70 -7.74
CA ALA A 439 -20.58 24.96 -8.73
C ALA A 439 -20.43 25.74 -10.07
N SER A 440 -21.43 26.57 -10.43
CA SER A 440 -21.36 27.44 -11.61
C SER A 440 -20.37 28.59 -11.44
N GLU A 441 -20.32 29.19 -10.26
CA GLU A 441 -19.37 30.25 -9.92
C GLU A 441 -17.93 29.69 -9.90
N LEU A 442 -17.72 28.54 -9.23
CA LEU A 442 -16.40 27.88 -9.20
C LEU A 442 -15.90 27.54 -10.61
N LYS A 443 -16.80 27.12 -11.51
CA LYS A 443 -16.48 26.90 -12.92
C LYS A 443 -16.09 28.20 -13.62
N GLY A 444 -16.81 29.30 -13.38
CA GLY A 444 -16.49 30.62 -13.87
C GLY A 444 -15.08 31.03 -13.42
N PHE A 445 -14.80 30.96 -12.12
CA PHE A 445 -13.48 31.28 -11.56
C PHE A 445 -12.35 30.46 -12.17
N ALA A 446 -12.57 29.16 -12.38
CA ALA A 446 -11.56 28.32 -13.02
C ALA A 446 -11.23 28.75 -14.47
N LEU A 447 -12.26 29.12 -15.24
CA LEU A 447 -12.07 29.59 -16.61
C LEU A 447 -11.42 30.98 -16.67
N ASP A 448 -11.76 31.86 -15.75
CA ASP A 448 -11.17 33.20 -15.63
C ASP A 448 -9.69 33.12 -15.19
N ILE A 449 -9.36 32.23 -14.24
CA ILE A 449 -7.97 31.92 -13.86
C ILE A 449 -7.21 31.38 -15.07
N PHE A 450 -7.78 30.42 -15.81
CA PHE A 450 -7.13 29.85 -16.99
C PHE A 450 -6.94 30.89 -18.10
N SER A 451 -7.90 31.76 -18.33
CA SER A 451 -7.79 32.82 -19.36
C SER A 451 -6.68 33.82 -19.02
N SER A 452 -6.51 34.14 -17.73
CA SER A 452 -5.46 35.06 -17.26
C SER A 452 -4.09 34.38 -17.16
N ARG A 453 -4.06 33.07 -16.82
CA ARG A 453 -2.84 32.26 -16.62
C ARG A 453 -2.94 30.89 -17.26
N PRO A 454 -2.81 30.75 -18.60
CA PRO A 454 -2.99 29.49 -19.31
C PRO A 454 -1.93 28.42 -18.95
N TYR A 455 -0.83 28.85 -18.35
CA TYR A 455 0.23 27.95 -17.87
C TYR A 455 0.00 27.44 -16.45
N GLY A 456 -1.03 27.94 -15.75
CA GLY A 456 -1.40 27.54 -14.40
C GLY A 456 -0.98 28.53 -13.31
N MET A 457 -1.56 28.32 -12.10
CA MET A 457 -1.27 29.16 -10.93
C MET A 457 -0.27 28.53 -9.96
N GLY A 458 0.08 27.24 -10.17
CA GLY A 458 0.95 26.48 -9.26
C GLY A 458 0.19 25.65 -8.23
N ILE A 459 0.95 25.07 -7.28
CA ILE A 459 0.46 24.16 -6.24
C ILE A 459 0.38 24.92 -4.90
N GLY A 460 -0.71 24.72 -4.14
CA GLY A 460 -0.91 25.26 -2.79
C GLY A 460 -2.15 26.15 -2.68
N ASP A 461 -2.72 26.19 -1.48
CA ASP A 461 -3.98 26.87 -1.22
C ASP A 461 -3.87 28.41 -1.36
N THR A 462 -2.72 28.98 -0.98
CA THR A 462 -2.43 30.40 -1.15
C THR A 462 -2.35 30.83 -2.62
N ASN A 463 -1.95 29.94 -3.54
CA ASN A 463 -1.92 30.25 -4.96
C ASN A 463 -3.34 30.40 -5.54
N LEU A 464 -4.32 29.64 -5.03
CA LEU A 464 -5.72 29.79 -5.42
C LEU A 464 -6.27 31.13 -4.92
N SER A 465 -6.04 31.49 -3.65
CA SER A 465 -6.50 32.76 -3.11
C SER A 465 -5.89 33.97 -3.82
N VAL A 466 -4.59 33.92 -4.15
CA VAL A 466 -3.93 34.96 -4.96
C VAL A 466 -4.50 35.00 -6.38
N ALA A 467 -4.81 33.87 -6.98
CA ALA A 467 -5.41 33.81 -8.32
C ALA A 467 -6.82 34.40 -8.33
N LEU A 468 -7.64 34.13 -7.31
CA LEU A 468 -8.98 34.69 -7.13
C LEU A 468 -8.94 36.21 -6.92
N GLN A 469 -8.02 36.70 -6.11
CA GLN A 469 -7.80 38.16 -5.93
C GLN A 469 -7.42 38.84 -7.24
N ASN A 470 -6.59 38.22 -8.07
CA ASN A 470 -6.16 38.78 -9.36
C ASN A 470 -7.33 38.93 -10.37
N ILE A 471 -8.39 38.16 -10.22
CA ILE A 471 -9.63 38.26 -11.01
C ILE A 471 -10.73 39.08 -10.27
N ASN A 472 -10.37 39.80 -9.20
CA ASN A 472 -11.24 40.62 -8.39
C ASN A 472 -12.38 39.84 -7.69
N VAL A 473 -12.15 38.57 -7.36
CA VAL A 473 -13.08 37.72 -6.63
C VAL A 473 -12.63 37.56 -5.19
N ASN A 474 -13.42 38.06 -4.25
CA ASN A 474 -13.23 37.86 -2.81
C ASN A 474 -14.07 36.65 -2.37
N ALA A 475 -13.67 35.45 -2.73
CA ALA A 475 -14.32 34.22 -2.30
C ALA A 475 -13.35 33.37 -1.47
N ASP A 476 -13.80 32.90 -0.33
CA ASP A 476 -13.10 31.89 0.47
C ASP A 476 -13.39 30.51 -0.15
N ALA A 477 -12.57 30.11 -1.13
CA ALA A 477 -12.63 28.81 -1.74
C ALA A 477 -11.32 28.06 -1.46
N SER A 478 -11.43 26.90 -0.81
CA SER A 478 -10.29 26.00 -0.56
C SER A 478 -9.92 25.19 -1.80
N ASP A 479 -10.87 24.99 -2.72
CA ASP A 479 -10.68 24.30 -4.01
C ASP A 479 -11.77 24.74 -5.01
N LEU A 480 -11.61 24.36 -6.26
CA LEU A 480 -12.55 24.67 -7.34
C LEU A 480 -13.68 23.64 -7.52
N GLY A 481 -13.91 22.78 -6.52
CA GLY A 481 -15.04 21.85 -6.48
C GLY A 481 -15.03 20.77 -7.57
N ASN A 482 -13.99 20.65 -8.38
CA ASN A 482 -13.90 19.70 -9.49
C ASN A 482 -12.44 19.38 -9.78
N LEU A 483 -12.11 18.07 -9.93
CA LEU A 483 -10.75 17.63 -10.21
C LEU A 483 -10.17 18.24 -11.50
N TYR A 484 -10.97 18.27 -12.55
CA TYR A 484 -10.48 18.71 -13.88
C TYR A 484 -10.24 20.21 -13.92
N LEU A 485 -11.12 20.98 -13.29
CA LEU A 485 -10.97 22.43 -13.15
C LEU A 485 -9.78 22.77 -12.26
N GLN A 486 -9.59 22.03 -11.18
CA GLN A 486 -8.43 22.20 -10.30
C GLN A 486 -7.11 21.91 -11.03
N MET A 487 -7.07 20.81 -11.82
CA MET A 487 -5.89 20.48 -12.64
C MET A 487 -5.61 21.53 -13.71
N LEU A 488 -6.66 22.03 -14.37
CA LEU A 488 -6.55 23.10 -15.37
C LEU A 488 -6.01 24.40 -14.76
N SER A 489 -6.52 24.80 -13.61
CA SER A 489 -6.10 26.04 -12.95
C SER A 489 -4.71 25.92 -12.32
N SER A 490 -4.38 24.77 -11.69
CA SER A 490 -3.09 24.58 -11.02
C SER A 490 -1.92 24.42 -11.99
N PHE A 491 -2.08 23.62 -13.05
CA PHE A 491 -1.00 23.26 -13.97
C PHE A 491 -1.22 23.74 -15.40
N GLY A 492 -2.33 24.43 -15.67
CA GLY A 492 -2.66 24.91 -17.00
C GLY A 492 -2.86 23.77 -18.01
N ILE A 493 -2.59 24.08 -19.27
CA ILE A 493 -2.73 23.13 -20.38
C ILE A 493 -1.82 21.90 -20.23
N PHE A 494 -0.62 22.04 -19.64
CA PHE A 494 0.31 20.94 -19.43
C PHE A 494 -0.25 19.91 -18.43
N GLY A 495 -0.94 20.37 -17.39
CA GLY A 495 -1.60 19.49 -16.43
C GLY A 495 -2.67 18.62 -17.08
N VAL A 496 -3.49 19.23 -17.95
CA VAL A 496 -4.53 18.49 -18.69
C VAL A 496 -3.91 17.45 -19.62
N ILE A 497 -2.88 17.83 -20.38
CA ILE A 497 -2.22 16.91 -21.31
C ILE A 497 -1.62 15.70 -20.57
N VAL A 498 -0.87 15.93 -19.50
CA VAL A 498 -0.20 14.84 -18.75
C VAL A 498 -1.21 13.94 -18.06
N THR A 499 -2.23 14.51 -17.40
CA THR A 499 -3.28 13.71 -16.71
C THR A 499 -4.13 12.91 -17.69
N VAL A 500 -4.52 13.47 -18.82
CA VAL A 500 -5.26 12.77 -19.86
C VAL A 500 -4.40 11.66 -20.49
N ALA A 501 -3.12 11.93 -20.76
CA ALA A 501 -2.20 10.92 -21.30
C ALA A 501 -1.99 9.75 -20.33
N LEU A 502 -1.84 10.02 -19.03
CA LEU A 502 -1.77 8.99 -17.99
C LEU A 502 -3.06 8.17 -17.94
N ALA A 503 -4.22 8.83 -17.90
CA ALA A 503 -5.51 8.17 -17.83
C ALA A 503 -5.75 7.28 -19.07
N LEU A 504 -5.49 7.80 -20.27
CA LEU A 504 -5.61 7.03 -21.52
C LEU A 504 -4.67 5.82 -21.55
N MET A 505 -3.40 6.01 -21.16
CA MET A 505 -2.44 4.91 -21.14
C MET A 505 -2.83 3.82 -20.13
N PHE A 506 -3.30 4.23 -18.93
CA PHE A 506 -3.78 3.30 -17.93
C PHE A 506 -5.02 2.53 -18.40
N LEU A 507 -5.96 3.23 -19.07
CA LEU A 507 -7.12 2.64 -19.72
C LEU A 507 -6.71 1.59 -20.75
N ILE A 508 -5.82 1.94 -21.69
CA ILE A 508 -5.37 1.04 -22.78
C ILE A 508 -4.72 -0.22 -22.21
N ILE A 509 -3.82 -0.07 -21.22
CA ILE A 509 -3.13 -1.20 -20.60
C ILE A 509 -4.14 -2.09 -19.87
N SER A 510 -5.06 -1.50 -19.11
CA SER A 510 -6.05 -2.23 -18.31
C SER A 510 -7.04 -2.98 -19.19
N LEU A 511 -7.58 -2.33 -20.21
CA LEU A 511 -8.49 -2.97 -21.16
C LEU A 511 -7.79 -4.09 -21.95
N SER A 512 -6.54 -3.87 -22.38
CA SER A 512 -5.74 -4.90 -23.05
C SER A 512 -5.52 -6.12 -22.15
N PHE A 513 -5.29 -5.91 -20.85
CA PHE A 513 -5.14 -7.01 -19.90
C PHE A 513 -6.46 -7.76 -19.68
N ILE A 514 -7.58 -7.03 -19.47
CA ILE A 514 -8.91 -7.58 -19.26
C ILE A 514 -9.33 -8.42 -20.47
N ALA A 515 -9.10 -7.91 -21.70
CA ALA A 515 -9.44 -8.61 -22.95
C ALA A 515 -8.62 -9.90 -23.15
N LYS A 516 -7.34 -9.89 -22.76
CA LYS A 516 -6.44 -11.05 -22.87
C LYS A 516 -6.58 -12.06 -21.73
N ALA A 517 -7.32 -11.74 -20.67
CA ALA A 517 -7.45 -12.59 -19.50
C ALA A 517 -8.28 -13.85 -19.81
N LYS A 518 -7.60 -15.01 -19.80
CA LYS A 518 -8.22 -16.33 -20.10
C LYS A 518 -9.19 -16.80 -19.02
N ASN A 519 -8.94 -16.45 -17.75
CA ASN A 519 -9.71 -16.90 -16.61
C ASN A 519 -10.48 -15.73 -15.98
N LYS A 520 -11.73 -15.99 -15.54
CA LYS A 520 -12.57 -15.02 -14.84
C LYS A 520 -11.87 -14.43 -13.59
N TYR A 521 -11.22 -15.29 -12.80
CA TYR A 521 -10.45 -14.88 -11.63
C TYR A 521 -9.32 -13.88 -11.98
N ARG A 522 -8.55 -14.15 -13.03
CA ARG A 522 -7.49 -13.27 -13.53
C ARG A 522 -8.05 -11.92 -13.98
N ARG A 523 -9.18 -11.94 -14.67
CA ARG A 523 -9.85 -10.74 -15.18
C ARG A 523 -10.31 -9.84 -14.05
N ILE A 524 -11.00 -10.40 -13.05
CA ILE A 524 -11.53 -9.63 -11.91
C ILE A 524 -10.40 -9.03 -11.07
N ASN A 525 -9.40 -9.83 -10.68
CA ASN A 525 -8.29 -9.32 -9.85
C ASN A 525 -7.46 -8.25 -10.56
N GLY A 526 -7.33 -8.34 -11.89
CA GLY A 526 -6.59 -7.35 -12.66
C GLY A 526 -7.38 -6.08 -12.95
N SER A 527 -8.70 -6.07 -12.77
CA SER A 527 -9.54 -4.91 -13.06
C SER A 527 -9.82 -4.02 -11.84
N ALA A 528 -9.62 -4.49 -10.62
CA ALA A 528 -10.07 -3.77 -9.43
C ALA A 528 -9.45 -2.37 -9.30
N GLY A 529 -8.13 -2.24 -9.43
CA GLY A 529 -7.49 -0.92 -9.36
C GLY A 529 -7.84 -0.03 -10.56
N PHE A 530 -8.14 -0.60 -11.72
CA PHE A 530 -8.66 0.14 -12.86
C PHE A 530 -10.07 0.68 -12.59
N ILE A 531 -10.95 -0.11 -12.00
CA ILE A 531 -12.31 0.31 -11.62
C ILE A 531 -12.23 1.41 -10.57
N ALA A 532 -11.38 1.26 -9.54
CA ALA A 532 -11.14 2.30 -8.54
C ALA A 532 -10.66 3.63 -9.16
N PHE A 533 -9.77 3.55 -10.15
CA PHE A 533 -9.30 4.74 -10.86
C PHE A 533 -10.43 5.43 -11.64
N ILE A 534 -11.30 4.66 -12.31
CA ILE A 534 -12.50 5.22 -12.97
C ILE A 534 -13.43 5.86 -11.94
N GLY A 535 -13.59 5.26 -10.75
CA GLY A 535 -14.36 5.84 -9.65
C GLY A 535 -13.83 7.21 -9.25
N ILE A 536 -12.51 7.36 -9.11
CA ILE A 536 -11.86 8.65 -8.82
C ILE A 536 -12.15 9.69 -9.90
N LEU A 537 -12.07 9.30 -11.18
CA LEU A 537 -12.36 10.20 -12.29
C LEU A 537 -13.84 10.62 -12.31
N VAL A 538 -14.75 9.70 -12.03
CA VAL A 538 -16.19 10.02 -11.93
C VAL A 538 -16.49 10.90 -10.73
N ALA A 539 -15.97 10.59 -9.55
CA ALA A 539 -16.09 11.45 -8.37
C ALA A 539 -15.54 12.85 -8.64
N GLY A 540 -14.43 12.93 -9.39
CA GLY A 540 -13.76 14.17 -9.76
C GLY A 540 -14.60 15.14 -10.60
N ILE A 541 -15.71 14.71 -11.19
CA ILE A 541 -16.67 15.59 -11.86
C ILE A 541 -17.46 16.43 -10.85
N PHE A 542 -17.71 15.86 -9.67
CA PHE A 542 -18.58 16.46 -8.64
C PHE A 542 -17.83 17.10 -7.48
N CYS A 543 -16.55 16.74 -7.29
CA CYS A 543 -15.69 17.26 -6.23
C CYS A 543 -14.22 17.15 -6.60
N TYR A 544 -13.34 17.84 -5.86
CA TYR A 544 -11.89 17.66 -6.03
C TYR A 544 -11.44 16.34 -5.39
N SER A 545 -11.50 15.26 -6.17
CA SER A 545 -11.25 13.89 -5.68
C SER A 545 -9.80 13.59 -5.28
N LEU A 546 -8.87 14.51 -5.46
CA LEU A 546 -7.47 14.43 -5.00
C LEU A 546 -7.14 15.54 -3.99
N LYS A 547 -8.14 16.07 -3.28
CA LYS A 547 -8.00 17.16 -2.33
C LYS A 547 -7.03 16.85 -1.18
N SER A 548 -7.01 15.62 -0.72
CA SER A 548 -6.21 15.21 0.44
C SER A 548 -5.04 14.30 0.08
N SER A 549 -4.00 14.31 0.91
CA SER A 549 -2.84 13.43 0.78
C SER A 549 -3.22 11.95 0.83
N GLU A 550 -4.21 11.58 1.63
CA GLU A 550 -4.72 10.20 1.74
C GLU A 550 -5.35 9.73 0.41
N LEU A 551 -6.09 10.63 -0.28
CA LEU A 551 -6.69 10.33 -1.57
C LEU A 551 -5.65 10.23 -2.68
N VAL A 552 -4.65 11.09 -2.68
CA VAL A 552 -3.50 10.98 -3.58
C VAL A 552 -2.79 9.64 -3.35
N PHE A 553 -2.49 9.31 -2.09
CA PHE A 553 -1.83 8.04 -1.74
C PHE A 553 -2.63 6.83 -2.25
N ILE A 554 -3.90 6.70 -1.86
CA ILE A 554 -4.70 5.51 -2.22
C ILE A 554 -4.92 5.40 -3.73
N THR A 555 -4.97 6.51 -4.46
CA THR A 555 -5.05 6.55 -5.92
C THR A 555 -3.82 5.92 -6.56
N PHE A 556 -2.62 6.38 -6.20
CA PHE A 556 -1.38 5.83 -6.75
C PHE A 556 -1.11 4.40 -6.27
N VAL A 557 -1.57 4.03 -5.09
CA VAL A 557 -1.55 2.64 -4.62
C VAL A 557 -2.49 1.76 -5.47
N ALA A 558 -3.70 2.20 -5.79
CA ALA A 558 -4.64 1.45 -6.64
C ALA A 558 -4.07 1.21 -8.06
N ILE A 559 -3.45 2.24 -8.64
CA ILE A 559 -2.72 2.13 -9.91
C ILE A 559 -1.55 1.14 -9.76
N GLY A 560 -0.77 1.27 -8.67
CA GLY A 560 0.35 0.40 -8.35
C GLY A 560 -0.06 -1.08 -8.19
N PHE A 561 -1.20 -1.35 -7.55
CA PHE A 561 -1.77 -2.70 -7.44
C PHE A 561 -2.11 -3.31 -8.80
N THR A 562 -2.71 -2.54 -9.68
CA THR A 562 -3.02 -2.99 -11.04
C THR A 562 -1.74 -3.40 -11.77
N MET A 563 -0.74 -2.54 -11.75
CA MET A 563 0.54 -2.79 -12.42
C MET A 563 1.32 -3.95 -11.76
N ALA A 564 1.28 -4.06 -10.42
CA ALA A 564 1.87 -5.21 -9.72
C ALA A 564 1.21 -6.53 -10.13
N TYR A 565 -0.13 -6.56 -10.18
CA TYR A 565 -0.86 -7.76 -10.59
C TYR A 565 -0.54 -8.14 -12.05
N TYR A 566 -0.41 -7.18 -12.96
CA TYR A 566 -0.01 -7.43 -14.34
C TYR A 566 1.40 -7.98 -14.45
N LYS A 567 2.34 -7.46 -13.65
CA LYS A 567 3.71 -7.99 -13.57
C LYS A 567 3.72 -9.45 -13.08
N ILE A 568 2.95 -9.78 -12.04
CA ILE A 568 2.81 -11.14 -11.50
C ILE A 568 2.28 -12.10 -12.57
N GLU A 569 1.19 -11.73 -13.24
CA GLU A 569 0.58 -12.60 -14.25
C GLU A 569 1.46 -12.78 -15.49
N ARG A 570 2.16 -11.73 -15.91
CA ARG A 570 3.11 -11.79 -17.03
C ARG A 570 4.30 -12.70 -16.71
N GLU A 571 4.74 -12.75 -15.45
CA GLU A 571 5.80 -13.66 -15.04
C GLU A 571 5.34 -15.11 -15.04
N LEU A 572 4.12 -15.37 -14.58
CA LEU A 572 3.51 -16.71 -14.61
C LEU A 572 3.23 -17.21 -16.03
N ASP A 573 3.02 -16.30 -16.99
CA ASP A 573 2.82 -16.66 -18.41
C ASP A 573 4.16 -16.93 -19.15
N LYS A 574 5.31 -16.59 -18.55
CA LYS A 574 6.61 -16.91 -19.14
C LYS A 574 6.88 -18.40 -19.01
N PRO A 575 7.32 -19.08 -20.12
CA PRO A 575 7.73 -20.47 -20.02
C PRO A 575 8.93 -20.57 -19.05
N GLU A 576 8.85 -21.50 -18.12
CA GLU A 576 9.95 -21.79 -17.21
C GLU A 576 11.18 -22.24 -18.01
N LYS A 577 12.28 -21.55 -17.84
CA LYS A 577 13.54 -21.93 -18.47
C LYS A 577 14.24 -22.92 -17.56
N ILE A 578 14.11 -24.19 -17.86
CA ILE A 578 14.87 -25.23 -17.16
C ILE A 578 16.28 -25.20 -17.74
N TYR A 579 17.25 -24.81 -16.90
CA TYR A 579 18.67 -24.91 -17.23
C TYR A 579 19.14 -26.30 -16.79
N VAL A 580 19.36 -27.21 -17.73
CA VAL A 580 20.03 -28.48 -17.44
C VAL A 580 21.49 -28.27 -17.75
N ASP A 581 22.34 -28.25 -16.73
CA ASP A 581 23.79 -28.19 -16.91
C ASP A 581 24.29 -29.63 -17.21
N ILE A 582 24.49 -29.90 -18.49
CA ILE A 582 24.87 -31.23 -18.98
C ILE A 582 26.37 -31.52 -18.71
N THR A 583 27.13 -30.52 -18.23
CA THR A 583 28.57 -30.65 -18.06
C THR A 583 29.02 -31.36 -16.78
N THR A 584 28.13 -31.54 -15.79
CA THR A 584 28.44 -32.16 -14.49
C THR A 584 27.75 -33.49 -14.24
N ALA A 585 26.78 -33.88 -15.06
CA ALA A 585 26.11 -35.17 -14.91
C ALA A 585 26.83 -36.26 -15.70
N SER A 586 27.59 -37.13 -15.02
CA SER A 586 28.09 -38.40 -15.54
C SER A 586 27.00 -39.48 -15.68
N VAL A 587 25.78 -39.07 -15.99
CA VAL A 587 24.66 -40.00 -16.23
C VAL A 587 24.40 -40.03 -17.72
N ASP A 588 24.58 -41.19 -18.33
CA ASP A 588 24.17 -41.48 -19.71
C ASP A 588 22.61 -41.39 -19.81
N ILE A 589 22.11 -40.19 -19.93
CA ILE A 589 20.71 -40.00 -20.29
C ILE A 589 20.60 -40.23 -21.79
N GLN A 590 20.07 -41.38 -22.20
CA GLN A 590 19.68 -41.64 -23.59
C GLN A 590 18.54 -40.67 -23.96
N ILE A 591 18.92 -39.51 -24.49
CA ILE A 591 17.97 -38.55 -25.05
C ILE A 591 17.47 -39.10 -26.39
N PRO A 592 16.15 -39.25 -26.62
CA PRO A 592 15.63 -39.71 -27.90
C PRO A 592 16.20 -38.87 -29.04
N ALA A 593 16.66 -39.55 -30.11
CA ALA A 593 17.35 -38.95 -31.24
C ALA A 593 16.58 -37.80 -31.95
N GLU A 594 15.27 -37.76 -31.78
CA GLU A 594 14.39 -36.69 -32.30
C GLU A 594 14.60 -35.32 -31.66
N LEU A 595 15.17 -35.26 -30.45
CA LEU A 595 15.44 -34.00 -29.72
C LEU A 595 16.86 -33.44 -30.05
N ILE A 596 17.69 -34.19 -30.77
CA ILE A 596 19.09 -33.86 -31.03
C ILE A 596 19.27 -33.15 -32.39
N LYS A 597 18.24 -33.05 -33.23
CA LYS A 597 18.35 -32.37 -34.52
C LYS A 597 18.62 -30.88 -34.36
N ASN A 598 19.82 -30.49 -34.71
CA ASN A 598 20.37 -29.13 -34.88
C ASN A 598 20.90 -28.42 -33.63
N THR A 599 22.08 -28.86 -33.14
CA THR A 599 22.85 -28.00 -32.23
C THR A 599 24.35 -28.24 -32.33
N THR A 600 25.06 -27.19 -32.65
CA THR A 600 26.50 -27.04 -32.38
C THR A 600 26.76 -26.90 -30.87
N PRO A 601 27.87 -27.40 -30.33
CA PRO A 601 28.05 -27.59 -28.88
C PRO A 601 28.39 -26.30 -28.16
N LYS A 602 27.40 -25.56 -27.72
CA LYS A 602 27.54 -24.50 -26.71
C LYS A 602 26.20 -24.31 -26.02
N ARG A 603 26.09 -24.81 -24.76
CA ARG A 603 25.01 -24.62 -23.77
C ARG A 603 23.58 -24.71 -24.33
N LYS A 604 22.92 -25.81 -24.13
CA LYS A 604 21.57 -26.07 -24.62
C LYS A 604 20.52 -25.72 -23.59
N TYR A 605 19.53 -24.96 -24.02
CA TYR A 605 18.34 -24.63 -23.24
C TYR A 605 17.16 -25.48 -23.73
N VAL A 606 16.52 -26.21 -22.85
CA VAL A 606 15.26 -26.90 -23.17
C VAL A 606 14.10 -26.06 -22.64
N ARG A 607 13.20 -25.62 -23.50
CA ARG A 607 11.95 -24.98 -23.13
C ARG A 607 10.89 -26.03 -22.86
N ALA A 608 10.46 -26.23 -21.63
CA ALA A 608 9.29 -27.01 -21.31
C ALA A 608 8.05 -26.08 -21.24
N PRO A 609 7.01 -26.28 -22.05
CA PRO A 609 5.78 -25.52 -21.90
C PRO A 609 4.99 -26.02 -20.70
N LEU A 610 4.74 -25.15 -19.71
CA LEU A 610 3.77 -25.39 -18.65
C LEU A 610 2.36 -25.48 -19.24
N LYS A 611 1.95 -26.66 -19.68
CA LYS A 611 0.55 -26.94 -20.02
C LYS A 611 -0.23 -27.26 -18.75
N ARG A 612 -1.01 -26.31 -18.26
CA ARG A 612 -2.13 -26.64 -17.37
C ARG A 612 -3.15 -27.48 -18.16
N LYS A 613 -3.15 -28.78 -17.95
CA LYS A 613 -4.20 -29.66 -18.44
C LYS A 613 -5.44 -29.58 -17.57
N LYS A 614 -6.59 -29.24 -18.18
CA LYS A 614 -7.87 -29.82 -17.77
C LYS A 614 -8.01 -31.16 -18.46
N ALA A 615 -8.28 -32.17 -17.66
CA ALA A 615 -8.88 -33.46 -17.93
C ALA A 615 -8.24 -34.39 -18.99
N GLN A 616 -7.93 -35.51 -18.48
CA GLN A 616 -7.57 -36.83 -18.99
C GLN A 616 -6.08 -37.08 -19.34
N PRO A 617 -5.50 -38.12 -18.74
CA PRO A 617 -4.07 -38.34 -18.75
C PRO A 617 -3.70 -39.22 -19.96
N GLN A 618 -3.08 -38.63 -20.96
CA GLN A 618 -2.04 -39.34 -21.68
C GLN A 618 -0.72 -38.98 -20.99
N LYS A 619 -0.16 -39.93 -20.25
CA LYS A 619 1.15 -39.80 -19.62
C LYS A 619 2.17 -39.52 -20.70
N SER A 620 2.90 -38.41 -20.60
CA SER A 620 4.03 -38.15 -21.47
C SER A 620 5.21 -38.99 -20.97
N PRO A 621 6.11 -39.42 -21.89
CA PRO A 621 7.32 -40.17 -21.50
C PRO A 621 8.20 -39.44 -20.45
N LEU A 622 8.05 -38.13 -20.34
CA LEU A 622 8.74 -37.31 -19.33
C LEU A 622 8.16 -37.47 -17.90
N GLU A 623 6.86 -37.71 -17.76
CA GLU A 623 6.22 -37.95 -16.46
C GLU A 623 6.60 -39.32 -15.88
N ASP A 624 6.79 -40.30 -16.74
CA ASP A 624 7.26 -41.63 -16.31
C ASP A 624 8.76 -41.59 -15.90
N LEU A 625 9.55 -40.71 -16.51
CA LEU A 625 10.96 -40.47 -16.12
C LEU A 625 11.04 -39.69 -14.78
N MET A 626 10.18 -38.70 -14.57
CA MET A 626 10.16 -37.90 -13.33
C MET A 626 9.63 -38.69 -12.13
N ASN A 627 8.87 -39.76 -12.35
CA ASN A 627 8.34 -40.64 -11.28
C ASN A 627 9.19 -41.90 -11.09
N SER A 628 10.29 -42.08 -11.83
CA SER A 628 11.22 -43.20 -11.59
C SER A 628 12.00 -42.95 -10.29
N ASN A 629 12.13 -43.96 -9.46
CA ASN A 629 12.90 -43.89 -8.22
C ASN A 629 14.34 -43.44 -8.39
N GLU A 630 14.91 -43.58 -9.59
CA GLU A 630 16.25 -43.09 -9.95
C GLU A 630 16.30 -41.57 -10.12
N PHE A 631 15.24 -40.94 -10.70
CA PHE A 631 15.18 -39.50 -10.88
C PHE A 631 14.99 -38.76 -9.55
N ILE A 632 14.17 -39.34 -8.65
CA ILE A 632 13.98 -38.83 -7.28
C ILE A 632 15.28 -38.93 -6.47
N ARG A 633 16.09 -39.96 -6.67
CA ARG A 633 17.40 -40.13 -6.03
C ARG A 633 18.39 -39.06 -6.47
N VAL A 634 18.48 -38.78 -7.78
CA VAL A 634 19.37 -37.75 -8.34
C VAL A 634 18.99 -36.34 -7.88
N ILE A 635 17.69 -36.04 -7.71
CA ILE A 635 17.24 -34.76 -7.18
C ILE A 635 17.57 -34.62 -5.70
N ASN A 636 17.41 -35.68 -4.90
CA ASN A 636 17.74 -35.66 -3.49
C ASN A 636 19.27 -35.55 -3.27
N ASP A 637 20.09 -36.26 -4.04
CA ASP A 637 21.53 -36.19 -3.94
C ASP A 637 22.06 -34.81 -4.40
N SER A 638 21.42 -34.15 -5.39
CA SER A 638 21.78 -32.78 -5.78
C SER A 638 21.27 -31.71 -4.80
N ALA A 639 20.21 -31.97 -4.04
CA ALA A 639 19.72 -31.08 -2.99
C ALA A 639 20.61 -31.12 -1.74
N GLU A 640 21.17 -32.28 -1.39
CA GLU A 640 22.15 -32.42 -0.30
C GLU A 640 23.48 -31.72 -0.60
N VAL A 641 23.94 -31.70 -1.87
CA VAL A 641 25.18 -31.01 -2.27
C VAL A 641 25.02 -29.47 -2.25
N THR A 642 23.84 -28.94 -2.48
CA THR A 642 23.59 -27.47 -2.39
C THR A 642 23.44 -26.97 -0.97
N GLU A 643 23.17 -27.84 0.01
CA GLU A 643 23.09 -27.45 1.43
C GLU A 643 24.50 -27.28 2.07
N TYR A 644 25.53 -27.89 1.49
CA TYR A 644 26.90 -27.80 2.02
C TYR A 644 27.68 -26.55 1.56
N ASP A 645 27.31 -25.93 0.44
CA ASP A 645 28.00 -24.74 -0.09
C ASP A 645 27.44 -23.39 0.43
N GLU A 646 26.41 -23.39 1.27
CA GLU A 646 25.89 -22.16 1.94
C GLU A 646 26.39 -21.95 3.39
N GLN A 647 27.32 -22.79 3.87
CA GLN A 647 27.86 -22.68 5.25
C GLN A 647 29.31 -22.18 5.34
N ASP A 648 29.95 -21.73 4.26
CA ASP A 648 31.26 -21.04 4.30
C ASP A 648 31.17 -19.54 3.95
#